data_c721f685d614b917bb92a416338302ef
#
_entry.id   c721f685d614b917bb92a416338302ef
#
_cell.length_a   1.000
_cell.length_b   1.000
_cell.length_c   1.000
_cell.angle_alpha   90.00
_cell.angle_beta   90.00
_cell.angle_gamma   90.00
#
_symmetry.space_group_name_H-M   'P 1'
#
loop_
_entity.id
_entity.type
_entity.pdbx_description
1 polymer ?
#
loop_
_entity_poly.entity_id
_entity_poly.type
_entity_poly.pdbx_seq_one_letter_code
_entity_poly.pdbx_strand_id
1 'polypeptide(L)'
;MEFSKLTRRSFAKLTAASAAAVPLANFDSGLTQAAEPAPADKTQAAKDDVKIVKTNCRACIFNCGVLAHVRNGRVVKLEGNPEYPMTTGSMCAKGLSGINALYHPNRNKYPMIRVGERGENKWKRISWQEAIDIIARKLMETRAKYGAETVFCSTGGGGNPAFRSIARFCNIFGTPNWYEPGCAQCYLPRTLAYGIMYGGPSTSIADESALEIYVPNTPMKAFVCWGTDPSYSCPAGGGKALAKLRARGVKSVVIDPRLTPDAARADVWLPIRPGTDVALMLGWINYILAHDLYDHDFVMKWTNLPYLVNTKTKMFVRPNELFEGASPKDYVVWDKKTNQPQILEYPWNDALDPQLDGTFNYKGQEYKTGFTLLKEQAAPYTIEKVAEICWLDPKKVEEAIKIFADGPAGISLGVATDQFPNSVEAAMGSVILNSLMGYVEKPGTMMQRFPSGGTAPAGSLAPRAQHCLPFDQLKKRLGGIEYKGLLQWDAGSPTAILDAILTEKPYPLKVWIERSGNKFGVLGNASSWEPAMKKLDFIVHMYMYPTSFSTYADMILPTTEWLETNMLIDCMNYVFARQAVVHTYETVDETLIWSWILRRCAELGHEGCQKACDPKYMGAELPLWQTMEELLDAKLKRHNVTWEEVKNEHNPIQYMPFEKWNQYYVYKGIDPKTGKPRGFHTPSKKLELYGEVFINLGRTGAPYAKQPLPAASKDYSPLPFYMEPHESPNRPIAKKYPLVMTNGRLPIYHHGTLRNNAFSREIYPLPEVWVNPADAQQYGVSQGDWTWIENDRGKIRAICRVTEGIPKGVVYMERFWNPETLNTPTRGWKEMNVNVLTKNTPPFNDVVGTYTLRGFQVAISKADKGPDGVWRKPEDFSVWMPQDAEPTAVPAYPKYGSNK
;
A
#
# COMPACT_ATOMS: atom_id res chain seq x y z
N MET A 1 24.38 -12.11 39.59
CA MET A 1 23.15 -12.74 40.16
C MET A 1 22.36 -13.34 39.01
N GLU A 2 22.25 -14.67 39.03
CA GLU A 2 21.53 -15.40 37.95
C GLU A 2 20.03 -15.13 38.00
N PHE A 3 19.50 -14.61 36.93
CA PHE A 3 18.05 -14.28 36.75
C PHE A 3 17.15 -15.50 36.58
N SER A 4 17.64 -16.72 36.74
CA SER A 4 16.92 -17.96 36.42
C SER A 4 16.00 -18.51 37.53
N LYS A 5 15.86 -17.84 38.67
CA LYS A 5 15.07 -18.35 39.82
C LYS A 5 13.98 -17.39 40.36
N LEU A 6 13.47 -16.48 39.59
CA LEU A 6 12.35 -15.65 40.05
C LEU A 6 10.98 -16.27 39.72
N THR A 7 10.27 -16.74 40.72
CA THR A 7 8.91 -17.21 40.58
C THR A 7 7.90 -16.05 40.43
N ARG A 8 6.72 -16.28 39.83
CA ARG A 8 5.66 -15.27 39.73
C ARG A 8 5.30 -14.62 41.06
N ARG A 9 5.45 -15.33 42.20
CA ARG A 9 5.20 -14.82 43.53
C ARG A 9 6.30 -13.85 44.01
N SER A 10 7.54 -14.08 43.59
CA SER A 10 8.66 -13.18 43.91
C SER A 10 8.58 -11.88 43.12
N PHE A 11 8.11 -11.94 41.89
CA PHE A 11 7.88 -10.77 41.04
C PHE A 11 6.74 -9.89 41.61
N ALA A 12 5.63 -10.48 42.03
CA ALA A 12 4.53 -9.75 42.68
C ALA A 12 4.94 -9.09 44.02
N LYS A 13 5.84 -9.71 44.78
CA LYS A 13 6.38 -9.11 46.01
C LYS A 13 7.37 -7.98 45.72
N LEU A 14 8.14 -8.04 44.62
CA LEU A 14 9.02 -6.94 44.22
C LEU A 14 8.25 -5.70 43.76
N THR A 15 7.15 -5.91 43.00
CA THR A 15 6.26 -4.82 42.55
C THR A 15 5.50 -4.19 43.71
N ALA A 16 5.08 -4.97 44.72
CA ALA A 16 4.44 -4.43 45.91
C ALA A 16 5.42 -3.65 46.83
N ALA A 17 6.68 -4.10 46.89
CA ALA A 17 7.70 -3.44 47.69
C ALA A 17 8.23 -2.14 47.04
N SER A 18 8.25 -2.07 45.72
CA SER A 18 8.62 -0.83 45.01
C SER A 18 7.52 0.23 45.02
N ALA A 19 6.27 -0.14 45.21
CA ALA A 19 5.18 0.82 45.40
C ALA A 19 5.15 1.47 46.82
N ALA A 20 5.83 0.86 47.81
CA ALA A 20 5.81 1.35 49.18
C ALA A 20 7.06 2.18 49.59
N ALA A 21 8.02 2.39 48.69
CA ALA A 21 9.30 3.02 49.00
C ALA A 21 9.69 4.25 48.15
N VAL A 22 8.70 4.97 47.59
CA VAL A 22 8.95 6.28 47.00
C VAL A 22 8.38 7.33 47.95
N PRO A 23 9.23 8.15 48.62
CA PRO A 23 8.74 9.33 49.29
C PRO A 23 8.17 10.25 48.24
N LEU A 24 6.96 10.72 48.44
CA LEU A 24 6.34 11.83 47.72
C LEU A 24 7.24 13.08 47.93
N ALA A 25 8.30 13.21 47.16
CA ALA A 25 8.97 14.49 46.99
C ALA A 25 8.06 15.33 46.11
N ASN A 26 7.71 16.49 46.61
CA ASN A 26 6.91 17.51 45.97
C ASN A 26 7.33 17.71 44.50
N PHE A 27 6.57 17.17 43.59
CA PHE A 27 6.53 17.63 42.20
C PHE A 27 5.60 18.86 42.21
N ASP A 28 6.19 20.01 42.33
CA ASP A 28 5.54 21.28 42.02
C ASP A 28 5.26 21.27 40.49
N SER A 29 4.14 20.72 40.15
CA SER A 29 3.65 20.75 38.76
C SER A 29 3.07 22.14 38.57
N GLY A 30 3.85 23.02 37.93
CA GLY A 30 3.35 24.22 37.31
C GLY A 30 2.36 23.88 36.16
N LEU A 31 1.31 23.14 36.47
CA LEU A 31 0.11 23.10 35.68
C LEU A 31 -0.58 24.46 35.87
N THR A 32 -0.61 25.25 34.82
CA THR A 32 -1.48 26.42 34.66
C THR A 32 -2.80 26.18 35.39
N GLN A 33 -3.12 27.07 36.31
CA GLN A 33 -4.40 27.12 37.00
C GLN A 33 -5.55 27.03 35.98
N ALA A 34 -6.01 25.80 35.77
CA ALA A 34 -7.40 25.65 35.38
C ALA A 34 -8.20 26.23 36.55
N ALA A 35 -9.00 27.26 36.29
CA ALA A 35 -9.86 27.88 37.29
C ALA A 35 -10.53 26.77 38.09
N GLU A 36 -10.48 26.83 39.42
CA GLU A 36 -11.21 25.90 40.27
C GLU A 36 -12.64 25.86 39.79
N PRO A 37 -13.22 24.66 39.54
CA PRO A 37 -14.63 24.58 39.26
C PRO A 37 -15.36 25.09 40.51
N ALA A 38 -16.26 26.06 40.31
CA ALA A 38 -17.17 26.52 41.33
C ALA A 38 -17.79 25.30 42.04
N PRO A 39 -18.02 25.32 43.36
CA PRO A 39 -18.54 24.17 44.09
C PRO A 39 -19.79 23.65 43.40
N ALA A 40 -19.72 22.41 42.91
CA ALA A 40 -20.83 21.76 42.24
C ALA A 40 -22.01 21.68 43.20
N ASP A 41 -23.09 22.32 42.84
CA ASP A 41 -24.38 22.14 43.48
C ASP A 41 -24.74 20.67 43.44
N LYS A 42 -24.87 20.00 44.59
CA LYS A 42 -25.11 18.57 44.72
C LYS A 42 -26.54 18.14 44.37
N THR A 43 -27.28 18.98 43.68
CA THR A 43 -28.66 18.74 43.28
C THR A 43 -28.84 18.86 41.79
N GLN A 44 -28.29 17.95 41.06
CA GLN A 44 -28.75 17.40 39.76
C GLN A 44 -27.57 16.71 39.06
N ALA A 45 -27.23 15.52 39.53
CA ALA A 45 -26.53 14.57 38.65
C ALA A 45 -27.57 14.10 37.62
N ALA A 46 -27.80 14.92 36.57
CA ALA A 46 -28.33 14.43 35.31
C ALA A 46 -27.44 13.27 34.91
N LYS A 47 -27.99 12.09 34.72
CA LYS A 47 -27.26 10.97 34.11
C LYS A 47 -26.66 11.48 32.80
N ASP A 48 -25.36 11.74 32.80
CA ASP A 48 -24.61 12.06 31.58
C ASP A 48 -24.81 10.91 30.59
N ASP A 49 -25.71 11.09 29.65
CA ASP A 49 -26.14 10.04 28.71
C ASP A 49 -25.03 9.83 27.68
N VAL A 50 -24.17 8.84 27.92
CA VAL A 50 -23.10 8.47 27.02
C VAL A 50 -23.68 7.57 25.91
N LYS A 51 -23.80 8.10 24.70
CA LYS A 51 -24.19 7.35 23.52
C LYS A 51 -22.98 6.57 22.97
N ILE A 52 -23.15 5.26 22.74
CA ILE A 52 -22.14 4.42 22.09
C ILE A 52 -22.50 4.26 20.61
N VAL A 53 -21.57 4.61 19.71
CA VAL A 53 -21.73 4.52 18.27
C VAL A 53 -20.76 3.48 17.72
N LYS A 54 -21.27 2.46 17.00
CA LYS A 54 -20.45 1.49 16.28
C LYS A 54 -19.90 2.15 15.01
N THR A 55 -18.59 2.06 14.80
CA THR A 55 -17.92 2.59 13.61
C THR A 55 -16.64 1.78 13.32
N ASN A 56 -15.83 2.22 12.35
CA ASN A 56 -14.57 1.57 12.01
C ASN A 56 -13.43 2.56 11.93
N CYS A 57 -12.30 2.20 12.53
CA CYS A 57 -11.06 2.96 12.47
C CYS A 57 -10.53 3.07 11.03
N ARG A 58 -9.92 4.20 10.68
CA ARG A 58 -9.20 4.40 9.41
C ARG A 58 -7.77 4.91 9.64
N ALA A 59 -7.23 4.76 10.82
CA ALA A 59 -5.85 5.14 11.09
C ALA A 59 -4.83 4.27 10.31
N CYS A 60 -5.28 3.14 9.73
CA CYS A 60 -4.55 2.32 8.75
C CYS A 60 -5.56 1.56 7.86
N ILE A 61 -5.07 0.78 6.90
CA ILE A 61 -5.91 0.01 5.95
C ILE A 61 -6.74 -1.10 6.60
N PHE A 62 -6.45 -1.48 7.84
CA PHE A 62 -7.05 -2.64 8.49
C PHE A 62 -8.51 -2.41 8.92
N ASN A 63 -8.95 -1.18 9.07
CA ASN A 63 -10.34 -0.79 9.38
C ASN A 63 -10.94 -1.47 10.62
N CYS A 64 -10.19 -1.59 11.72
CA CYS A 64 -10.66 -2.23 12.96
C CYS A 64 -12.04 -1.71 13.39
N GLY A 65 -12.90 -2.61 13.91
CA GLY A 65 -14.18 -2.20 14.49
C GLY A 65 -14.00 -1.40 15.78
N VAL A 66 -14.80 -0.37 15.95
CA VAL A 66 -14.71 0.61 17.05
C VAL A 66 -16.07 0.86 17.69
N LEU A 67 -16.08 0.94 19.01
CA LEU A 67 -17.16 1.52 19.81
C LEU A 67 -16.72 2.92 20.24
N ALA A 68 -17.38 3.95 19.72
CA ALA A 68 -17.10 5.34 20.04
C ALA A 68 -18.08 5.85 21.07
N HIS A 69 -17.59 6.32 22.21
CA HIS A 69 -18.40 6.89 23.29
C HIS A 69 -18.51 8.40 23.08
N VAL A 70 -19.75 8.87 22.96
CA VAL A 70 -20.06 10.30 22.72
C VAL A 70 -20.81 10.83 23.93
N ARG A 71 -20.34 11.95 24.48
CA ARG A 71 -20.96 12.71 25.55
C ARG A 71 -21.11 14.16 25.10
N ASN A 72 -22.31 14.70 25.17
CA ASN A 72 -22.58 16.10 24.78
C ASN A 72 -22.05 16.45 23.38
N GLY A 73 -22.26 15.56 22.41
CA GLY A 73 -21.81 15.76 21.02
C GLY A 73 -20.29 15.60 20.81
N ARG A 74 -19.53 15.22 21.85
CA ARG A 74 -18.07 15.07 21.78
C ARG A 74 -17.65 13.61 22.00
N VAL A 75 -16.75 13.09 21.18
CA VAL A 75 -16.13 11.78 21.40
C VAL A 75 -15.20 11.84 22.59
N VAL A 76 -15.45 11.01 23.60
CA VAL A 76 -14.69 11.00 24.86
C VAL A 76 -13.88 9.73 25.07
N LYS A 77 -14.24 8.62 24.39
CA LYS A 77 -13.52 7.35 24.49
C LYS A 77 -13.68 6.54 23.21
N LEU A 78 -12.67 5.75 22.86
CA LEU A 78 -12.70 4.74 21.79
C LEU A 78 -12.33 3.39 22.37
N GLU A 79 -13.06 2.35 21.98
CA GLU A 79 -12.80 0.95 22.31
C GLU A 79 -12.91 0.09 21.06
N GLY A 80 -12.22 -1.07 21.06
CA GLY A 80 -12.39 -2.05 19.99
C GLY A 80 -13.76 -2.72 20.05
N ASN A 81 -14.42 -2.83 18.91
CA ASN A 81 -15.67 -3.58 18.79
C ASN A 81 -15.39 -5.09 18.80
N PRO A 82 -15.89 -5.86 19.79
CA PRO A 82 -15.69 -7.31 19.86
C PRO A 82 -16.36 -8.07 18.71
N GLU A 83 -17.39 -7.51 18.08
CA GLU A 83 -18.08 -8.11 16.93
C GLU A 83 -17.26 -8.07 15.64
N TYR A 84 -16.16 -7.29 15.59
CA TYR A 84 -15.32 -7.23 14.41
C TYR A 84 -14.41 -8.46 14.30
N PRO A 85 -14.59 -9.36 13.32
CA PRO A 85 -14.02 -10.71 13.33
C PRO A 85 -12.49 -10.75 13.40
N MET A 86 -11.82 -9.87 12.67
CA MET A 86 -10.36 -9.89 12.56
C MET A 86 -9.64 -9.33 13.80
N THR A 87 -10.24 -8.40 14.53
CA THR A 87 -9.62 -7.78 15.72
C THR A 87 -10.21 -8.21 17.05
N THR A 88 -11.45 -8.67 17.05
CA THR A 88 -12.14 -9.20 18.25
C THR A 88 -11.94 -8.31 19.48
N GLY A 89 -12.31 -7.03 19.35
CA GLY A 89 -12.24 -6.04 20.41
C GLY A 89 -10.87 -5.38 20.64
N SER A 90 -9.86 -5.64 19.80
CA SER A 90 -8.55 -5.01 19.95
C SER A 90 -8.44 -3.73 19.13
N MET A 91 -7.78 -2.72 19.70
CA MET A 91 -7.33 -1.51 19.02
C MET A 91 -5.86 -1.23 19.31
N CYS A 92 -5.16 -0.60 18.37
CA CYS A 92 -3.78 -0.16 18.56
C CYS A 92 -3.69 1.34 18.84
N ALA A 93 -2.52 1.81 19.25
CA ALA A 93 -2.27 3.22 19.57
C ALA A 93 -2.68 4.20 18.45
N LYS A 94 -2.50 3.81 17.16
CA LYS A 94 -2.95 4.62 16.01
C LYS A 94 -4.45 4.90 16.05
N GLY A 95 -5.27 3.88 16.31
CA GLY A 95 -6.72 4.02 16.38
C GLY A 95 -7.17 4.78 17.62
N LEU A 96 -6.56 4.48 18.77
CA LEU A 96 -6.86 5.15 20.03
C LEU A 96 -6.55 6.65 19.99
N SER A 97 -5.49 7.04 19.26
CA SER A 97 -5.15 8.45 19.04
C SER A 97 -6.13 9.21 18.13
N GLY A 98 -7.17 8.57 17.60
CA GLY A 98 -8.19 9.19 16.74
C GLY A 98 -8.90 10.38 17.37
N ILE A 99 -9.11 10.39 18.70
CA ILE A 99 -9.67 11.54 19.41
C ILE A 99 -8.76 12.75 19.30
N ASN A 100 -7.44 12.56 19.51
CA ASN A 100 -6.45 13.63 19.37
C ASN A 100 -6.34 14.11 17.92
N ALA A 101 -6.52 13.21 16.95
CA ALA A 101 -6.55 13.55 15.54
C ALA A 101 -7.80 14.39 15.21
N LEU A 102 -8.97 13.97 15.68
CA LEU A 102 -10.25 14.64 15.44
C LEU A 102 -10.25 16.09 15.97
N TYR A 103 -9.76 16.29 17.20
CA TYR A 103 -9.75 17.60 17.88
C TYR A 103 -8.38 18.28 17.82
N HIS A 104 -7.56 17.93 16.84
CA HIS A 104 -6.22 18.49 16.70
C HIS A 104 -6.29 20.01 16.41
N PRO A 105 -5.52 20.85 17.09
CA PRO A 105 -5.61 22.31 16.93
C PRO A 105 -5.29 22.81 15.52
N ASN A 106 -4.40 22.11 14.80
CA ASN A 106 -4.09 22.42 13.38
C ASN A 106 -5.02 21.76 12.35
N ARG A 107 -6.24 21.35 12.72
CA ARG A 107 -7.21 20.91 11.71
C ARG A 107 -7.46 22.01 10.68
N ASN A 108 -7.51 21.62 9.40
CA ASN A 108 -8.11 22.46 8.36
C ASN A 108 -9.61 22.54 8.65
N LYS A 109 -10.13 23.72 8.93
CA LYS A 109 -11.49 23.93 9.45
C LYS A 109 -12.49 24.41 8.40
N TYR A 110 -12.00 25.14 7.42
CA TYR A 110 -12.79 25.74 6.33
C TYR A 110 -11.93 25.87 5.06
N PRO A 111 -12.51 26.07 3.89
CA PRO A 111 -11.76 26.35 2.67
C PRO A 111 -10.94 27.63 2.77
N MET A 112 -9.70 27.60 2.29
CA MET A 112 -8.78 28.75 2.32
C MET A 112 -8.10 28.93 0.96
N ILE A 113 -7.91 30.18 0.58
CA ILE A 113 -7.13 30.57 -0.59
C ILE A 113 -5.88 31.34 -0.14
N ARG A 114 -4.80 31.14 -0.81
CA ARG A 114 -3.52 31.82 -0.56
C ARG A 114 -3.62 33.32 -0.96
N VAL A 115 -3.08 34.18 -0.12
CA VAL A 115 -3.04 35.66 -0.33
C VAL A 115 -1.62 36.23 -0.34
N GLY A 116 -0.60 35.41 -0.45
CA GLY A 116 0.80 35.84 -0.56
C GLY A 116 1.54 34.95 -1.55
N GLU A 117 2.86 34.97 -1.51
CA GLU A 117 3.69 34.08 -2.30
C GLU A 117 3.64 32.65 -1.73
N ARG A 118 3.88 31.65 -2.60
CA ARG A 118 4.00 30.25 -2.17
C ARG A 118 5.18 30.13 -1.19
N GLY A 119 4.92 29.50 -0.03
CA GLY A 119 5.88 29.37 1.06
C GLY A 119 5.67 30.38 2.19
N GLU A 120 4.97 31.50 1.98
CA GLU A 120 4.69 32.49 3.05
C GLU A 120 3.64 32.02 4.05
N ASN A 121 2.85 31.04 3.71
CA ASN A 121 1.78 30.47 4.56
C ASN A 121 0.73 31.51 5.01
N LYS A 122 0.33 32.40 4.09
CA LYS A 122 -0.70 33.43 4.31
C LYS A 122 -2.01 33.01 3.64
N TRP A 123 -3.07 32.89 4.45
CA TRP A 123 -4.33 32.31 4.02
C TRP A 123 -5.51 33.25 4.31
N LYS A 124 -6.50 33.27 3.37
CA LYS A 124 -7.80 33.89 3.53
C LYS A 124 -8.88 32.82 3.50
N ARG A 125 -9.79 32.82 4.50
CA ARG A 125 -10.98 31.97 4.48
C ARG A 125 -11.89 32.37 3.32
N ILE A 126 -12.44 31.37 2.64
CA ILE A 126 -13.46 31.49 1.60
C ILE A 126 -14.57 30.47 1.87
N SER A 127 -15.72 30.66 1.22
CA SER A 127 -16.83 29.69 1.29
C SER A 127 -16.56 28.46 0.40
N TRP A 128 -17.26 27.37 0.66
CA TRP A 128 -17.26 26.21 -0.24
C TRP A 128 -17.76 26.57 -1.65
N GLN A 129 -18.74 27.50 -1.74
CA GLN A 129 -19.24 27.99 -3.02
C GLN A 129 -18.13 28.67 -3.83
N GLU A 130 -17.39 29.58 -3.23
CA GLU A 130 -16.24 30.23 -3.88
C GLU A 130 -15.15 29.23 -4.24
N ALA A 131 -14.81 28.33 -3.33
CA ALA A 131 -13.75 27.33 -3.54
C ALA A 131 -14.02 26.42 -4.74
N ILE A 132 -15.21 25.83 -4.80
CA ILE A 132 -15.60 24.93 -5.90
C ILE A 132 -15.71 25.70 -7.23
N ASP A 133 -16.23 26.92 -7.22
CA ASP A 133 -16.34 27.74 -8.43
C ASP A 133 -14.97 28.14 -8.98
N ILE A 134 -14.05 28.58 -8.12
CA ILE A 134 -12.68 28.94 -8.50
C ILE A 134 -11.96 27.72 -9.11
N ILE A 135 -12.05 26.55 -8.47
CA ILE A 135 -11.41 25.32 -9.00
C ILE A 135 -12.01 24.96 -10.36
N ALA A 136 -13.32 24.91 -10.47
CA ALA A 136 -13.98 24.52 -11.71
C ALA A 136 -13.66 25.47 -12.87
N ARG A 137 -13.70 26.78 -12.65
CA ARG A 137 -13.32 27.79 -13.66
C ARG A 137 -11.86 27.65 -14.06
N LYS A 138 -10.94 27.47 -13.10
CA LYS A 138 -9.51 27.27 -13.40
C LYS A 138 -9.27 26.01 -14.23
N LEU A 139 -9.98 24.94 -13.95
CA LEU A 139 -9.95 23.69 -14.73
C LEU A 139 -10.47 23.91 -16.16
N MET A 140 -11.61 24.61 -16.32
CA MET A 140 -12.19 24.91 -17.63
C MET A 140 -11.29 25.82 -18.46
N GLU A 141 -10.72 26.87 -17.87
CA GLU A 141 -9.74 27.76 -18.52
C GLU A 141 -8.49 26.99 -18.96
N THR A 142 -7.92 26.18 -18.08
CA THR A 142 -6.73 25.39 -18.38
C THR A 142 -7.00 24.39 -19.49
N ARG A 143 -8.14 23.69 -19.43
CA ARG A 143 -8.56 22.76 -20.49
C ARG A 143 -8.76 23.45 -21.84
N ALA A 144 -9.38 24.63 -21.86
CA ALA A 144 -9.61 25.39 -23.09
C ALA A 144 -8.30 25.90 -23.72
N LYS A 145 -7.33 26.30 -22.88
CA LYS A 145 -6.08 26.89 -23.34
C LYS A 145 -5.02 25.87 -23.70
N TYR A 146 -4.91 24.77 -22.93
CA TYR A 146 -3.79 23.84 -23.02
C TYR A 146 -4.20 22.37 -23.25
N GLY A 147 -5.46 22.02 -23.12
CA GLY A 147 -5.96 20.66 -23.17
C GLY A 147 -6.18 20.05 -21.77
N ALA A 148 -7.07 19.06 -21.69
CA ALA A 148 -7.40 18.40 -20.42
C ALA A 148 -6.20 17.64 -19.82
N GLU A 149 -5.29 17.14 -20.63
CA GLU A 149 -4.07 16.41 -20.23
C GLU A 149 -3.13 17.25 -19.38
N THR A 150 -3.23 18.57 -19.41
CA THR A 150 -2.38 19.47 -18.61
C THR A 150 -2.80 19.61 -17.15
N VAL A 151 -3.92 19.03 -16.80
CA VAL A 151 -4.38 18.84 -15.42
C VAL A 151 -3.97 17.47 -14.93
N PHE A 152 -3.44 17.38 -13.71
CA PHE A 152 -3.19 16.09 -13.08
C PHE A 152 -3.66 16.08 -11.64
N CYS A 153 -3.95 14.87 -11.17
CA CYS A 153 -4.42 14.64 -9.82
C CYS A 153 -3.52 13.61 -9.11
N SER A 154 -3.44 13.72 -7.80
CA SER A 154 -2.76 12.70 -7.01
C SER A 154 -3.42 12.46 -5.67
N THR A 155 -3.13 11.31 -5.07
CA THR A 155 -3.66 10.93 -3.77
C THR A 155 -2.59 10.24 -2.94
N GLY A 156 -2.82 10.10 -1.64
CA GLY A 156 -2.00 9.27 -0.78
C GLY A 156 -2.36 7.80 -0.92
N GLY A 157 -1.41 6.93 -0.65
CA GLY A 157 -1.60 5.50 -0.64
C GLY A 157 -2.50 4.98 0.48
N GLY A 158 -2.81 3.71 0.44
CA GLY A 158 -3.39 3.04 1.58
C GLY A 158 -4.78 2.48 1.42
N GLY A 159 -5.05 1.79 0.29
CA GLY A 159 -6.20 0.88 0.19
C GLY A 159 -7.58 1.51 0.38
N ASN A 160 -7.68 2.80 0.18
CA ASN A 160 -8.92 3.52 0.37
C ASN A 160 -9.73 3.52 -0.93
N PRO A 161 -11.02 3.19 -0.89
CA PRO A 161 -11.92 3.39 -2.02
C PRO A 161 -11.84 4.78 -2.65
N ALA A 162 -11.46 5.80 -1.89
CA ALA A 162 -11.30 7.17 -2.37
C ALA A 162 -10.29 7.34 -3.52
N PHE A 163 -9.28 6.47 -3.68
CA PHE A 163 -8.38 6.57 -4.84
C PHE A 163 -9.10 6.29 -6.17
N ARG A 164 -10.14 5.48 -6.15
CA ARG A 164 -10.97 5.25 -7.35
C ARG A 164 -11.81 6.47 -7.71
N SER A 165 -12.15 7.30 -6.74
CA SER A 165 -12.83 8.58 -6.98
C SER A 165 -11.94 9.55 -7.76
N ILE A 166 -10.63 9.57 -7.51
CA ILE A 166 -9.69 10.38 -8.28
C ILE A 166 -9.57 9.90 -9.74
N ALA A 167 -9.45 8.59 -9.95
CA ALA A 167 -9.45 8.02 -11.30
C ALA A 167 -10.76 8.34 -12.04
N ARG A 168 -11.89 8.23 -11.34
CA ARG A 168 -13.21 8.63 -11.87
C ARG A 168 -13.26 10.11 -12.25
N PHE A 169 -12.78 10.99 -11.37
CA PHE A 169 -12.67 12.41 -11.65
C PHE A 169 -11.88 12.67 -12.94
N CYS A 170 -10.68 12.09 -13.04
CA CYS A 170 -9.81 12.27 -14.19
C CYS A 170 -10.45 11.78 -15.49
N ASN A 171 -11.05 10.59 -15.48
CA ASN A 171 -11.69 10.01 -16.65
C ASN A 171 -12.90 10.81 -17.13
N ILE A 172 -13.73 11.32 -16.22
CA ILE A 172 -14.89 12.16 -16.55
C ILE A 172 -14.46 13.56 -17.04
N PHE A 173 -13.47 14.17 -16.38
CA PHE A 173 -12.93 15.47 -16.81
C PHE A 173 -12.16 15.37 -18.13
N GLY A 174 -11.64 14.19 -18.47
CA GLY A 174 -10.90 13.92 -19.71
C GLY A 174 -9.38 14.05 -19.57
N THR A 175 -8.82 14.11 -18.35
CA THR A 175 -7.38 14.04 -18.15
C THR A 175 -6.93 12.60 -17.95
N PRO A 176 -5.86 12.13 -18.64
CA PRO A 176 -5.31 10.80 -18.41
C PRO A 176 -4.40 10.74 -17.16
N ASN A 177 -4.07 11.87 -16.56
CA ASN A 177 -2.97 11.99 -15.60
C ASN A 177 -3.43 12.00 -14.15
N TRP A 178 -3.30 10.88 -13.50
CA TRP A 178 -3.35 10.80 -12.05
C TRP A 178 -2.34 9.76 -11.55
N TYR A 179 -1.88 9.93 -10.33
CA TYR A 179 -1.05 8.92 -9.69
C TYR A 179 -1.35 8.79 -8.20
N GLU A 180 -0.97 7.65 -7.69
CA GLU A 180 -0.96 7.33 -6.27
C GLU A 180 0.37 6.59 -6.01
N PRO A 181 1.10 6.93 -4.94
CA PRO A 181 2.41 6.32 -4.70
C PRO A 181 2.37 4.79 -4.66
N GLY A 182 1.27 4.19 -4.22
CA GLY A 182 1.08 2.75 -4.21
C GLY A 182 1.04 2.11 -5.59
N CYS A 183 0.71 2.86 -6.63
CA CYS A 183 0.71 2.36 -7.99
C CYS A 183 2.10 2.00 -8.53
N ALA A 184 3.17 2.56 -7.96
CA ALA A 184 4.53 2.21 -8.36
C ALA A 184 5.41 1.74 -7.20
N GLN A 185 5.05 2.04 -5.94
CA GLN A 185 5.93 1.88 -4.78
C GLN A 185 5.27 1.18 -3.59
N CYS A 186 4.14 0.49 -3.75
CA CYS A 186 3.49 -0.16 -2.64
C CYS A 186 2.83 -1.47 -3.06
N TYR A 187 1.66 -1.46 -3.69
CA TYR A 187 0.89 -2.68 -3.92
C TYR A 187 0.81 -3.10 -5.40
N LEU A 188 0.96 -2.19 -6.34
CA LEU A 188 0.78 -2.53 -7.76
C LEU A 188 1.77 -3.58 -8.27
N PRO A 189 3.07 -3.56 -7.94
CA PRO A 189 3.98 -4.63 -8.38
C PRO A 189 3.46 -6.02 -8.02
N ARG A 190 3.00 -6.19 -6.78
CA ARG A 190 2.43 -7.45 -6.30
C ARG A 190 1.08 -7.75 -6.94
N THR A 191 0.14 -6.80 -6.92
CA THR A 191 -1.21 -7.04 -7.47
C THR A 191 -1.18 -7.28 -8.97
N LEU A 192 -0.22 -6.71 -9.70
CA LEU A 192 -0.01 -6.96 -11.11
C LEU A 192 0.50 -8.38 -11.36
N ALA A 193 1.58 -8.77 -10.69
CA ALA A 193 2.15 -10.11 -10.85
C ALA A 193 1.13 -11.18 -10.46
N TYR A 194 0.47 -11.03 -9.33
CA TYR A 194 -0.58 -11.97 -8.90
C TYR A 194 -1.78 -11.98 -9.85
N GLY A 195 -2.20 -10.84 -10.35
CA GLY A 195 -3.29 -10.74 -11.33
C GLY A 195 -2.97 -11.46 -12.63
N ILE A 196 -1.73 -11.40 -13.09
CA ILE A 196 -1.27 -12.08 -14.31
C ILE A 196 -1.05 -13.56 -14.07
N MET A 197 -0.29 -13.91 -13.03
CA MET A 197 0.19 -15.29 -12.83
C MET A 197 -0.84 -16.19 -12.16
N TYR A 198 -1.59 -15.66 -11.21
CA TYR A 198 -2.63 -16.38 -10.47
C TYR A 198 -4.01 -16.26 -11.13
N GLY A 199 -4.23 -15.20 -11.86
CA GLY A 199 -5.45 -14.97 -12.63
C GLY A 199 -6.60 -14.43 -11.81
N GLY A 200 -6.62 -13.14 -11.58
CA GLY A 200 -7.78 -12.48 -11.03
C GLY A 200 -7.48 -11.42 -9.96
N PRO A 201 -8.54 -10.75 -9.50
CA PRO A 201 -8.42 -9.68 -8.52
C PRO A 201 -8.18 -10.19 -7.10
N SER A 202 -7.98 -11.43 -6.92
CA SER A 202 -7.82 -12.12 -5.64
C SER A 202 -6.49 -11.85 -5.01
N THR A 203 -6.23 -10.76 -4.51
CA THR A 203 -4.89 -10.44 -4.26
C THR A 203 -4.62 -9.74 -2.96
N SER A 204 -5.33 -10.12 -1.96
CA SER A 204 -4.97 -9.83 -0.59
C SER A 204 -3.79 -10.61 -0.08
N ILE A 205 -3.22 -11.39 -0.92
CA ILE A 205 -2.08 -12.24 -0.64
C ILE A 205 -0.85 -11.45 -0.26
N ALA A 206 -0.90 -10.18 -0.48
CA ALA A 206 0.30 -9.43 -0.60
C ALA A 206 0.74 -8.74 0.69
N ASP A 207 0.06 -8.93 1.78
CA ASP A 207 0.36 -8.24 3.02
C ASP A 207 -0.29 -8.91 4.23
N GLU A 208 -0.25 -8.21 5.34
CA GLU A 208 -0.90 -8.54 6.60
C GLU A 208 -2.43 -8.73 6.50
N SER A 209 -3.03 -8.48 5.35
CA SER A 209 -4.45 -8.74 5.07
C SER A 209 -4.71 -10.15 4.53
N ALA A 210 -3.71 -10.98 4.39
CA ALA A 210 -3.87 -12.40 4.08
C ALA A 210 -4.84 -13.06 5.08
N LEU A 211 -5.88 -13.71 4.56
CA LEU A 211 -7.03 -14.06 5.40
C LEU A 211 -6.86 -15.38 6.15
N GLU A 212 -6.04 -16.29 5.66
CA GLU A 212 -5.86 -17.60 6.30
C GLU A 212 -5.43 -17.50 7.77
N ILE A 213 -4.64 -16.47 8.11
CA ILE A 213 -4.19 -16.26 9.50
C ILE A 213 -5.34 -15.92 10.47
N TYR A 214 -6.51 -15.52 9.95
CA TYR A 214 -7.71 -15.23 10.75
C TYR A 214 -8.71 -16.38 10.77
N VAL A 215 -8.49 -17.42 9.96
CA VAL A 215 -9.37 -18.60 9.93
C VAL A 215 -9.24 -19.38 11.24
N PRO A 216 -10.34 -19.61 11.95
CA PRO A 216 -10.30 -20.43 13.16
C PRO A 216 -9.76 -21.84 12.84
N ASN A 217 -8.84 -22.32 13.69
CA ASN A 217 -8.26 -23.66 13.56
C ASN A 217 -7.63 -23.99 12.20
N THR A 218 -7.13 -22.98 11.50
CA THR A 218 -6.36 -23.21 10.26
C THR A 218 -5.30 -24.29 10.47
N PRO A 219 -5.11 -25.23 9.52
CA PRO A 219 -4.09 -26.25 9.60
C PRO A 219 -2.69 -25.75 9.22
N MET A 220 -2.49 -24.44 9.14
CA MET A 220 -1.20 -23.83 8.86
C MET A 220 -0.12 -24.34 9.80
N LYS A 221 1.03 -24.78 9.28
CA LYS A 221 2.20 -25.21 10.04
C LYS A 221 3.29 -24.14 10.09
N ALA A 222 3.40 -23.33 9.04
CA ALA A 222 4.38 -22.26 8.99
C ALA A 222 3.87 -21.03 8.23
N PHE A 223 4.39 -19.86 8.57
CA PHE A 223 4.21 -18.63 7.78
C PHE A 223 5.53 -17.89 7.60
N VAL A 224 5.67 -17.25 6.45
CA VAL A 224 6.84 -16.47 6.09
C VAL A 224 6.44 -15.01 5.96
N CYS A 225 7.01 -14.14 6.78
CA CYS A 225 6.91 -12.69 6.63
C CYS A 225 8.13 -12.20 5.83
N TRP A 226 7.93 -11.80 4.60
CA TRP A 226 9.00 -11.32 3.72
C TRP A 226 8.84 -9.82 3.47
N GLY A 227 9.73 -9.02 4.07
CA GLY A 227 9.68 -7.55 3.96
C GLY A 227 8.43 -6.90 4.55
N THR A 228 7.75 -7.59 5.46
CA THR A 228 6.57 -7.12 6.19
C THR A 228 6.67 -7.46 7.68
N ASP A 229 6.06 -6.62 8.51
CA ASP A 229 5.91 -6.87 9.94
C ASP A 229 4.48 -6.50 10.37
N PRO A 230 3.58 -7.49 10.48
CA PRO A 230 2.21 -7.27 10.91
C PRO A 230 2.09 -6.73 12.33
N SER A 231 3.05 -7.02 13.23
CA SER A 231 3.08 -6.47 14.58
C SER A 231 3.36 -4.97 14.62
N TYR A 232 4.00 -4.40 13.60
CA TYR A 232 4.14 -2.96 13.43
C TYR A 232 3.02 -2.35 12.59
N SER A 233 2.67 -2.98 11.47
CA SER A 233 1.73 -2.37 10.52
C SER A 233 0.29 -2.42 10.99
N CYS A 234 -0.15 -3.55 11.57
CA CYS A 234 -1.50 -3.72 12.10
C CYS A 234 -1.51 -4.55 13.40
N PRO A 235 -0.99 -4.00 14.52
CA PRO A 235 -0.82 -4.73 15.78
C PRO A 235 -2.10 -5.41 16.28
N ALA A 236 -3.23 -4.71 16.18
CA ALA A 236 -4.52 -5.20 16.67
C ALA A 236 -5.14 -6.33 15.83
N GLY A 237 -4.73 -6.45 14.56
CA GLY A 237 -5.21 -7.49 13.65
C GLY A 237 -4.12 -8.51 13.35
N GLY A 238 -3.29 -8.26 12.32
CA GLY A 238 -2.25 -9.18 11.86
C GLY A 238 -1.26 -9.59 12.96
N GLY A 239 -0.75 -8.64 13.73
CA GLY A 239 0.14 -8.95 14.85
C GLY A 239 -0.49 -9.87 15.89
N LYS A 240 -1.76 -9.61 16.26
CA LYS A 240 -2.53 -10.48 17.16
C LYS A 240 -2.78 -11.87 16.55
N ALA A 241 -3.10 -11.93 15.25
CA ALA A 241 -3.35 -13.21 14.58
C ALA A 241 -2.08 -14.07 14.55
N LEU A 242 -0.93 -13.50 14.17
CA LEU A 242 0.35 -14.20 14.19
C LEU A 242 0.77 -14.64 15.59
N ALA A 243 0.52 -13.82 16.62
CA ALA A 243 0.77 -14.23 18.01
C ALA A 243 -0.07 -15.43 18.41
N LYS A 244 -1.34 -15.51 17.99
CA LYS A 244 -2.21 -16.67 18.22
C LYS A 244 -1.70 -17.92 17.48
N LEU A 245 -1.23 -17.79 16.24
CA LEU A 245 -0.66 -18.90 15.48
C LEU A 245 0.60 -19.44 16.16
N ARG A 246 1.53 -18.58 16.56
CA ARG A 246 2.73 -18.98 17.31
C ARG A 246 2.39 -19.70 18.63
N ALA A 247 1.38 -19.22 19.35
CA ALA A 247 0.90 -19.88 20.58
C ALA A 247 0.35 -21.30 20.34
N ARG A 248 -0.02 -21.65 19.11
CA ARG A 248 -0.45 -22.98 18.66
C ARG A 248 0.71 -23.81 18.11
N GLY A 249 1.94 -23.29 18.12
CA GLY A 249 3.12 -23.98 17.61
C GLY A 249 3.39 -23.81 16.12
N VAL A 250 2.66 -22.91 15.44
CA VAL A 250 2.93 -22.60 14.02
C VAL A 250 4.30 -21.93 13.92
N LYS A 251 5.17 -22.46 13.07
CA LYS A 251 6.52 -21.97 12.84
C LYS A 251 6.51 -20.66 12.07
N SER A 252 7.54 -19.85 12.25
CA SER A 252 7.64 -18.58 11.55
C SER A 252 9.05 -18.29 11.03
N VAL A 253 9.10 -17.80 9.78
CA VAL A 253 10.31 -17.26 9.16
C VAL A 253 10.08 -15.78 8.90
N VAL A 254 11.04 -14.93 9.29
CA VAL A 254 10.97 -13.49 9.02
C VAL A 254 12.21 -13.04 8.26
N ILE A 255 11.99 -12.41 7.12
CA ILE A 255 13.01 -11.87 6.24
C ILE A 255 12.87 -10.35 6.25
N ASP A 256 13.66 -9.69 7.07
CA ASP A 256 13.69 -8.24 7.27
C ASP A 256 15.08 -7.86 7.79
N PRO A 257 15.72 -6.79 7.31
CA PRO A 257 17.02 -6.35 7.85
C PRO A 257 16.96 -5.96 9.32
N ARG A 258 15.80 -5.63 9.87
CA ARG A 258 15.62 -5.26 11.27
C ARG A 258 15.16 -6.41 12.13
N LEU A 259 15.62 -6.45 13.35
CA LEU A 259 15.03 -7.26 14.41
C LEU A 259 13.68 -6.63 14.85
N THR A 260 12.66 -6.86 14.03
CA THR A 260 11.30 -6.40 14.32
C THR A 260 10.63 -7.24 15.39
N PRO A 261 9.47 -6.86 15.96
CA PRO A 261 8.74 -7.69 16.92
C PRO A 261 8.40 -9.09 16.38
N ASP A 262 8.11 -9.21 15.09
CA ASP A 262 7.87 -10.53 14.48
C ASP A 262 9.18 -11.30 14.27
N ALA A 263 10.28 -10.62 13.87
CA ALA A 263 11.61 -11.23 13.74
C ALA A 263 12.17 -11.73 15.09
N ALA A 264 11.97 -10.95 16.15
CA ALA A 264 12.42 -11.34 17.51
C ALA A 264 11.71 -12.56 18.09
N ARG A 265 10.63 -13.01 17.46
CA ARG A 265 9.83 -14.18 17.84
C ARG A 265 9.81 -15.27 16.77
N ALA A 266 10.53 -15.07 15.68
CA ALA A 266 10.61 -16.03 14.59
C ALA A 266 11.45 -17.26 14.99
N ASP A 267 11.12 -18.42 14.43
CA ASP A 267 11.98 -19.60 14.48
C ASP A 267 13.27 -19.35 13.71
N VAL A 268 13.17 -18.68 12.55
CA VAL A 268 14.30 -18.21 11.77
C VAL A 268 14.13 -16.75 11.38
N TRP A 269 15.12 -15.92 11.73
CA TRP A 269 15.25 -14.56 11.22
C TRP A 269 16.40 -14.46 10.23
N LEU A 270 16.12 -13.94 9.04
CA LEU A 270 17.09 -13.68 7.98
C LEU A 270 17.26 -12.15 7.81
N PRO A 271 18.31 -11.55 8.41
CA PRO A 271 18.60 -10.12 8.32
C PRO A 271 19.19 -9.74 6.95
N ILE A 272 18.35 -9.80 5.93
CA ILE A 272 18.73 -9.65 4.52
C ILE A 272 19.34 -8.29 4.21
N ARG A 273 20.38 -8.24 3.36
CA ARG A 273 20.86 -7.01 2.73
C ARG A 273 19.73 -6.38 1.89
N PRO A 274 19.35 -5.11 2.16
CA PRO A 274 18.27 -4.46 1.42
C PRO A 274 18.50 -4.46 -0.11
N GLY A 275 17.46 -4.86 -0.86
CA GLY A 275 17.49 -4.89 -2.32
C GLY A 275 17.95 -6.21 -2.95
N THR A 276 18.16 -7.27 -2.16
CA THR A 276 18.61 -8.58 -2.67
C THR A 276 17.55 -9.67 -2.57
N ASP A 277 16.32 -9.31 -2.34
CA ASP A 277 15.18 -10.21 -2.13
C ASP A 277 15.01 -11.20 -3.28
N VAL A 278 15.12 -10.77 -4.53
CA VAL A 278 14.94 -11.64 -5.70
C VAL A 278 16.06 -12.67 -5.82
N ALA A 279 17.30 -12.32 -5.45
CA ALA A 279 18.40 -13.30 -5.39
C ALA A 279 18.07 -14.40 -4.39
N LEU A 280 17.59 -14.04 -3.19
CA LEU A 280 17.19 -15.02 -2.17
C LEU A 280 16.00 -15.89 -2.64
N MET A 281 15.02 -15.32 -3.31
CA MET A 281 13.87 -16.07 -3.88
C MET A 281 14.32 -17.06 -4.96
N LEU A 282 15.22 -16.66 -5.84
CA LEU A 282 15.79 -17.56 -6.84
C LEU A 282 16.60 -18.69 -6.18
N GLY A 283 17.30 -18.41 -5.09
CA GLY A 283 17.97 -19.44 -4.28
C GLY A 283 16.99 -20.43 -3.64
N TRP A 284 15.87 -19.97 -3.12
CA TRP A 284 14.82 -20.84 -2.59
C TRP A 284 14.21 -21.69 -3.70
N ILE A 285 13.93 -21.11 -4.87
CA ILE A 285 13.43 -21.83 -6.05
C ILE A 285 14.44 -22.91 -6.48
N ASN A 286 15.73 -22.54 -6.61
CA ASN A 286 16.76 -23.49 -6.98
C ASN A 286 16.86 -24.66 -5.98
N TYR A 287 16.86 -24.37 -4.68
CA TYR A 287 16.91 -25.40 -3.64
C TYR A 287 15.72 -26.36 -3.71
N ILE A 288 14.51 -25.82 -3.84
CA ILE A 288 13.26 -26.62 -3.95
C ILE A 288 13.31 -27.52 -5.18
N LEU A 289 13.74 -27.01 -6.33
CA LEU A 289 13.84 -27.80 -7.57
C LEU A 289 14.95 -28.85 -7.51
N ALA A 290 16.13 -28.49 -6.97
CA ALA A 290 17.28 -29.38 -6.88
C ALA A 290 17.09 -30.54 -5.89
N HIS A 291 16.27 -30.33 -4.83
CA HIS A 291 15.98 -31.35 -3.82
C HIS A 291 14.62 -32.01 -4.00
N ASP A 292 13.97 -31.76 -5.14
CA ASP A 292 12.68 -32.39 -5.52
C ASP A 292 11.57 -32.19 -4.47
N LEU A 293 11.51 -31.01 -3.86
CA LEU A 293 10.57 -30.70 -2.75
C LEU A 293 9.21 -30.16 -3.24
N TYR A 294 9.05 -29.90 -4.54
CA TYR A 294 7.83 -29.33 -5.10
C TYR A 294 6.68 -30.36 -5.22
N ASP A 295 5.44 -29.88 -5.27
CA ASP A 295 4.26 -30.71 -5.48
C ASP A 295 4.16 -31.10 -6.97
N HIS A 296 4.62 -32.32 -7.30
CA HIS A 296 4.70 -32.83 -8.66
C HIS A 296 3.35 -32.82 -9.39
N ASP A 297 2.30 -33.30 -8.74
CA ASP A 297 0.95 -33.36 -9.36
C ASP A 297 0.41 -31.96 -9.63
N PHE A 298 0.57 -31.05 -8.67
CA PHE A 298 0.13 -29.66 -8.81
C PHE A 298 0.90 -28.93 -9.90
N VAL A 299 2.23 -29.05 -9.91
CA VAL A 299 3.10 -28.39 -10.90
C VAL A 299 2.79 -28.89 -12.30
N MET A 300 2.63 -30.21 -12.47
CA MET A 300 2.31 -30.81 -13.76
C MET A 300 0.92 -30.41 -14.27
N LYS A 301 -0.09 -30.50 -13.41
CA LYS A 301 -1.51 -30.36 -13.86
C LYS A 301 -2.02 -28.92 -13.81
N TRP A 302 -1.55 -28.12 -12.85
CA TRP A 302 -2.15 -26.83 -12.54
C TRP A 302 -1.25 -25.62 -12.80
N THR A 303 -0.05 -25.85 -13.35
CA THR A 303 0.82 -24.78 -13.85
C THR A 303 1.06 -24.90 -15.35
N ASN A 304 1.52 -23.82 -15.97
CA ASN A 304 1.89 -23.82 -17.39
C ASN A 304 3.34 -24.27 -17.64
N LEU A 305 4.05 -24.74 -16.61
CA LEU A 305 5.45 -25.16 -16.73
C LEU A 305 5.70 -26.32 -17.69
N PRO A 306 4.78 -27.29 -17.89
CA PRO A 306 5.00 -28.36 -18.88
C PRO A 306 4.88 -27.92 -20.35
N TYR A 307 4.37 -26.71 -20.62
CA TYR A 307 4.18 -26.24 -21.99
C TYR A 307 5.50 -25.91 -22.68
N LEU A 308 5.56 -26.21 -23.99
CA LEU A 308 6.71 -25.89 -24.82
C LEU A 308 6.78 -24.40 -25.13
N VAL A 309 7.94 -23.83 -24.91
CA VAL A 309 8.32 -22.47 -25.27
C VAL A 309 9.25 -22.51 -26.47
N ASN A 310 8.99 -21.73 -27.48
CA ASN A 310 9.91 -21.52 -28.60
C ASN A 310 11.06 -20.61 -28.14
N THR A 311 12.29 -21.11 -28.14
CA THR A 311 13.46 -20.38 -27.58
C THR A 311 13.79 -19.09 -28.33
N LYS A 312 13.37 -18.95 -29.59
CA LYS A 312 13.57 -17.71 -30.38
C LYS A 312 12.54 -16.64 -30.07
N THR A 313 11.24 -17.02 -30.04
CA THR A 313 10.14 -16.07 -29.83
C THR A 313 9.85 -15.81 -28.37
N LYS A 314 10.32 -16.68 -27.46
CA LYS A 314 10.04 -16.73 -26.02
C LYS A 314 8.56 -16.90 -25.71
N MET A 315 7.77 -17.33 -26.68
CA MET A 315 6.33 -17.55 -26.57
C MET A 315 6.04 -19.04 -26.48
N PHE A 316 4.93 -19.37 -25.83
CA PHE A 316 4.44 -20.74 -25.87
C PHE A 316 4.07 -21.15 -27.30
N VAL A 317 4.40 -22.37 -27.64
CA VAL A 317 4.04 -22.96 -28.92
C VAL A 317 2.52 -23.18 -28.98
N ARG A 318 1.91 -22.64 -30.02
CA ARG A 318 0.50 -22.87 -30.29
C ARG A 318 0.34 -24.04 -31.28
N PRO A 319 -0.74 -24.83 -31.17
CA PRO A 319 -0.92 -25.99 -32.03
C PRO A 319 -0.82 -25.69 -33.54
N ASN A 320 -1.39 -24.57 -33.98
CA ASN A 320 -1.35 -24.18 -35.41
C ASN A 320 0.07 -23.86 -35.94
N GLU A 321 1.07 -23.70 -35.04
CA GLU A 321 2.47 -23.53 -35.46
C GLU A 321 3.13 -24.87 -35.89
N LEU A 322 2.62 -26.00 -35.39
CA LEU A 322 3.19 -27.32 -35.62
C LEU A 322 2.26 -28.27 -36.39
N PHE A 323 0.96 -28.07 -36.31
CA PHE A 323 -0.06 -28.96 -36.85
C PHE A 323 -1.03 -28.17 -37.75
N GLU A 324 -1.11 -28.55 -38.99
CA GLU A 324 -1.98 -27.91 -39.98
C GLU A 324 -3.46 -28.01 -39.58
N GLY A 325 -4.17 -26.89 -39.65
CA GLY A 325 -5.60 -26.83 -39.30
C GLY A 325 -5.91 -26.83 -37.79
N ALA A 326 -4.92 -26.93 -36.92
CA ALA A 326 -5.14 -26.93 -35.46
C ALA A 326 -5.53 -25.54 -34.93
N SER A 327 -6.29 -25.53 -33.82
CA SER A 327 -6.70 -24.31 -33.13
C SER A 327 -5.50 -23.62 -32.44
N PRO A 328 -5.36 -22.28 -32.50
CA PRO A 328 -4.32 -21.55 -31.76
C PRO A 328 -4.64 -21.39 -30.27
N LYS A 329 -5.77 -21.91 -29.79
CA LYS A 329 -6.23 -21.66 -28.41
C LYS A 329 -5.60 -22.55 -27.35
N ASP A 330 -5.14 -23.74 -27.75
CA ASP A 330 -4.54 -24.72 -26.87
C ASP A 330 -3.00 -24.57 -26.81
N TYR A 331 -2.35 -25.46 -26.08
CA TYR A 331 -0.91 -25.43 -25.86
C TYR A 331 -0.30 -26.75 -26.28
N VAL A 332 1.00 -26.73 -26.53
CA VAL A 332 1.75 -27.91 -26.94
C VAL A 332 2.66 -28.36 -25.80
N VAL A 333 2.69 -29.67 -25.55
CA VAL A 333 3.60 -30.35 -24.63
C VAL A 333 4.45 -31.37 -25.38
N TRP A 334 5.55 -31.78 -24.80
CA TRP A 334 6.30 -32.93 -25.28
C TRP A 334 5.82 -34.18 -24.56
N ASP A 335 5.27 -35.14 -25.32
CA ASP A 335 4.74 -36.36 -24.73
C ASP A 335 5.83 -37.45 -24.68
N LYS A 336 6.06 -38.02 -23.50
CA LYS A 336 7.07 -39.08 -23.30
C LYS A 336 6.72 -40.37 -24.00
N LYS A 337 5.43 -40.72 -24.13
CA LYS A 337 4.98 -41.97 -24.75
C LYS A 337 5.27 -41.99 -26.21
N THR A 338 5.07 -40.88 -26.90
CA THR A 338 5.26 -40.78 -28.34
C THR A 338 6.63 -40.20 -28.73
N ASN A 339 7.31 -39.58 -27.76
CA ASN A 339 8.51 -38.79 -27.96
C ASN A 339 8.34 -37.70 -29.03
N GLN A 340 7.17 -37.06 -29.09
CA GLN A 340 6.77 -36.03 -30.04
C GLN A 340 6.00 -34.91 -29.37
N PRO A 341 5.90 -33.72 -29.99
CA PRO A 341 5.01 -32.68 -29.50
C PRO A 341 3.56 -33.13 -29.69
N GLN A 342 2.71 -32.86 -28.70
CA GLN A 342 1.30 -33.20 -28.69
C GLN A 342 0.48 -32.00 -28.21
N ILE A 343 -0.76 -31.89 -28.64
CA ILE A 343 -1.72 -30.86 -28.22
C ILE A 343 -2.26 -31.25 -26.84
N LEU A 344 -2.12 -30.39 -25.86
CA LEU A 344 -2.74 -30.53 -24.56
C LEU A 344 -3.94 -29.62 -24.44
N GLU A 345 -5.12 -30.20 -24.58
CA GLU A 345 -6.39 -29.53 -24.37
C GLU A 345 -6.67 -29.40 -22.85
N TYR A 346 -7.30 -28.28 -22.47
CA TYR A 346 -7.76 -28.12 -21.09
C TYR A 346 -9.01 -28.96 -20.83
N PRO A 347 -9.16 -29.65 -19.69
CA PRO A 347 -8.38 -29.50 -18.46
C PRO A 347 -7.05 -30.27 -18.39
N TRP A 348 -7.03 -31.49 -18.70
CA TRP A 348 -5.89 -32.41 -18.70
C TRP A 348 -6.32 -33.70 -19.40
N ASN A 349 -5.46 -34.24 -20.20
CA ASN A 349 -5.69 -35.49 -20.92
C ASN A 349 -4.78 -36.56 -20.35
N ASP A 350 -5.31 -37.51 -19.57
CA ASP A 350 -4.57 -38.62 -18.99
C ASP A 350 -4.00 -39.60 -20.03
N ALA A 351 -4.41 -39.52 -21.31
CA ALA A 351 -3.81 -40.26 -22.37
C ALA A 351 -2.38 -39.83 -22.69
N LEU A 352 -2.04 -38.58 -22.44
CA LEU A 352 -0.69 -38.02 -22.57
C LEU A 352 0.14 -38.25 -21.33
N ASP A 353 1.47 -38.26 -21.51
CA ASP A 353 2.46 -38.22 -20.42
C ASP A 353 3.46 -37.07 -20.68
N PRO A 354 3.07 -35.81 -20.39
CA PRO A 354 3.91 -34.66 -20.69
C PRO A 354 5.26 -34.70 -19.96
N GLN A 355 6.31 -34.36 -20.66
CA GLN A 355 7.62 -34.14 -20.08
C GLN A 355 7.64 -32.79 -19.35
N LEU A 356 7.95 -32.80 -18.05
CA LEU A 356 8.06 -31.57 -17.28
C LEU A 356 9.37 -30.82 -17.54
N ASP A 357 10.50 -31.53 -17.54
CA ASP A 357 11.85 -30.96 -17.73
C ASP A 357 12.44 -31.47 -19.04
N GLY A 358 12.79 -30.60 -19.97
CA GLY A 358 13.41 -31.01 -21.21
C GLY A 358 13.66 -29.91 -22.23
N THR A 359 14.67 -30.17 -23.08
CA THR A 359 15.01 -29.38 -24.28
C THR A 359 14.83 -30.27 -25.49
N PHE A 360 14.10 -29.82 -26.49
CA PHE A 360 13.69 -30.63 -27.65
C PHE A 360 13.98 -29.89 -28.95
N ASN A 361 14.40 -30.65 -29.97
CA ASN A 361 14.55 -30.17 -31.33
C ASN A 361 13.48 -30.79 -32.22
N TYR A 362 12.63 -30.00 -32.82
CA TYR A 362 11.60 -30.46 -33.72
C TYR A 362 11.51 -29.57 -34.95
N LYS A 363 11.54 -30.20 -36.13
CA LYS A 363 11.56 -29.49 -37.43
C LYS A 363 12.59 -28.37 -37.53
N GLY A 364 13.78 -28.58 -36.93
CA GLY A 364 14.89 -27.63 -36.97
C GLY A 364 14.78 -26.42 -36.00
N GLN A 365 13.80 -26.43 -35.09
CA GLN A 365 13.63 -25.40 -34.06
C GLN A 365 13.79 -26.03 -32.68
N GLU A 366 14.48 -25.31 -31.80
CA GLU A 366 14.65 -25.70 -30.40
C GLU A 366 13.46 -25.20 -29.57
N TYR A 367 12.99 -26.08 -28.68
CA TYR A 367 11.93 -25.84 -27.72
C TYR A 367 12.38 -26.27 -26.32
N LYS A 368 11.98 -25.54 -25.30
CA LYS A 368 12.17 -25.91 -23.91
C LYS A 368 10.82 -25.87 -23.18
N THR A 369 10.67 -26.70 -22.15
CA THR A 369 9.51 -26.51 -21.27
C THR A 369 9.68 -25.23 -20.42
N GLY A 370 8.56 -24.66 -19.96
CA GLY A 370 8.61 -23.54 -19.01
C GLY A 370 9.36 -23.91 -17.72
N PHE A 371 9.27 -25.18 -17.30
CA PHE A 371 9.99 -25.70 -16.14
C PHE A 371 11.52 -25.69 -16.34
N THR A 372 11.99 -26.13 -17.50
CA THR A 372 13.43 -26.09 -17.84
C THR A 372 13.95 -24.67 -17.81
N LEU A 373 13.20 -23.72 -18.38
CA LEU A 373 13.59 -22.31 -18.36
C LEU A 373 13.64 -21.73 -16.95
N LEU A 374 12.68 -22.07 -16.08
CA LEU A 374 12.69 -21.66 -14.69
C LEU A 374 13.88 -22.27 -13.93
N LYS A 375 14.18 -23.55 -14.17
CA LYS A 375 15.32 -24.26 -13.56
C LYS A 375 16.65 -23.63 -13.98
N GLU A 376 16.82 -23.37 -15.27
CA GLU A 376 18.01 -22.67 -15.82
C GLU A 376 18.16 -21.27 -15.22
N GLN A 377 17.06 -20.52 -15.07
CA GLN A 377 17.07 -19.19 -14.48
C GLN A 377 17.49 -19.19 -13.02
N ALA A 378 17.08 -20.20 -12.25
CA ALA A 378 17.39 -20.31 -10.84
C ALA A 378 18.76 -20.96 -10.55
N ALA A 379 19.29 -21.81 -11.45
CA ALA A 379 20.50 -22.62 -11.25
C ALA A 379 21.74 -21.85 -10.76
N PRO A 380 22.02 -20.59 -11.17
CA PRO A 380 23.16 -19.83 -10.67
C PRO A 380 23.08 -19.43 -9.20
N TYR A 381 21.89 -19.53 -8.60
CA TYR A 381 21.60 -19.05 -7.25
C TYR A 381 21.60 -20.21 -6.25
N THR A 382 22.81 -20.77 -5.98
CA THR A 382 22.98 -21.77 -4.92
C THR A 382 22.83 -21.12 -3.54
N ILE A 383 22.65 -21.93 -2.49
CA ILE A 383 22.54 -21.43 -1.10
C ILE A 383 23.74 -20.56 -0.71
N GLU A 384 24.95 -21.00 -1.04
CA GLU A 384 26.19 -20.27 -0.77
C GLU A 384 26.20 -18.94 -1.52
N LYS A 385 25.80 -18.96 -2.82
CA LYS A 385 25.79 -17.75 -3.64
C LYS A 385 24.79 -16.73 -3.13
N VAL A 386 23.59 -17.14 -2.76
CA VAL A 386 22.60 -16.19 -2.21
C VAL A 386 22.94 -15.73 -0.81
N ALA A 387 23.57 -16.58 0.00
CA ALA A 387 24.08 -16.19 1.31
C ALA A 387 25.16 -15.09 1.19
N GLU A 388 26.08 -15.22 0.22
CA GLU A 388 27.06 -14.17 -0.12
C GLU A 388 26.37 -12.87 -0.57
N ILE A 389 25.46 -12.94 -1.55
CA ILE A 389 24.76 -11.77 -2.09
C ILE A 389 23.95 -11.06 -1.01
N CYS A 390 23.25 -11.81 -0.20
CA CYS A 390 22.26 -11.30 0.78
C CYS A 390 22.85 -11.03 2.17
N TRP A 391 24.12 -11.33 2.40
CA TRP A 391 24.82 -11.24 3.70
C TRP A 391 24.18 -12.13 4.78
N LEU A 392 23.82 -13.34 4.43
CA LEU A 392 23.12 -14.29 5.30
C LEU A 392 24.00 -15.50 5.65
N ASP A 393 23.64 -16.18 6.73
CA ASP A 393 24.18 -17.49 7.07
C ASP A 393 23.50 -18.55 6.18
N PRO A 394 24.26 -19.31 5.36
CA PRO A 394 23.70 -20.33 4.48
C PRO A 394 22.90 -21.41 5.22
N LYS A 395 23.30 -21.79 6.45
CA LYS A 395 22.55 -22.76 7.26
C LYS A 395 21.17 -22.24 7.66
N LYS A 396 21.07 -20.95 8.02
CA LYS A 396 19.79 -20.33 8.34
C LYS A 396 18.90 -20.18 7.11
N VAL A 397 19.48 -19.90 5.94
CA VAL A 397 18.73 -19.89 4.67
C VAL A 397 18.13 -21.26 4.39
N GLU A 398 18.92 -22.33 4.50
CA GLU A 398 18.45 -23.69 4.32
C GLU A 398 17.38 -24.09 5.34
N GLU A 399 17.56 -23.76 6.63
CA GLU A 399 16.56 -23.97 7.68
C GLU A 399 15.24 -23.28 7.38
N ALA A 400 15.28 -22.04 6.92
CA ALA A 400 14.09 -21.28 6.53
C ALA A 400 13.33 -21.95 5.37
N ILE A 401 14.04 -22.45 4.35
CA ILE A 401 13.43 -23.19 3.24
C ILE A 401 12.77 -24.47 3.73
N LYS A 402 13.43 -25.23 4.60
CA LYS A 402 12.87 -26.49 5.17
C LYS A 402 11.60 -26.22 5.98
N ILE A 403 11.56 -25.15 6.79
CA ILE A 403 10.35 -24.75 7.53
C ILE A 403 9.21 -24.43 6.56
N PHE A 404 9.49 -23.70 5.48
CA PHE A 404 8.48 -23.39 4.45
C PHE A 404 8.01 -24.64 3.71
N ALA A 405 8.92 -25.54 3.35
CA ALA A 405 8.61 -26.75 2.59
C ALA A 405 7.83 -27.81 3.40
N ASP A 406 7.98 -27.85 4.73
CA ASP A 406 7.24 -28.80 5.61
C ASP A 406 5.74 -28.43 5.76
N GLY A 407 5.25 -27.37 5.20
CA GLY A 407 3.88 -26.83 5.20
C GLY A 407 2.73 -27.75 5.61
N PRO A 408 1.47 -27.28 5.46
CA PRO A 408 1.04 -26.11 4.68
C PRO A 408 1.53 -24.78 5.26
N ALA A 409 2.00 -23.94 4.35
CA ALA A 409 2.57 -22.65 4.68
C ALA A 409 2.20 -21.58 3.62
N GLY A 410 2.70 -20.37 3.80
CA GLY A 410 2.56 -19.33 2.78
C GLY A 410 3.49 -18.15 3.04
N ILE A 411 3.83 -17.45 1.98
CA ILE A 411 4.65 -16.24 2.03
C ILE A 411 3.74 -15.02 2.03
N SER A 412 3.78 -14.21 3.10
CA SER A 412 3.24 -12.87 3.12
C SER A 412 4.32 -11.90 2.64
N LEU A 413 4.21 -11.47 1.40
CA LEU A 413 5.14 -10.54 0.79
C LEU A 413 4.72 -9.11 1.11
N GLY A 414 5.57 -8.37 1.78
CA GLY A 414 5.26 -7.05 2.24
C GLY A 414 5.76 -5.92 1.35
N VAL A 415 5.47 -4.69 1.78
CA VAL A 415 5.70 -3.48 1.02
C VAL A 415 7.17 -3.16 0.77
N ALA A 416 8.09 -3.80 1.53
CA ALA A 416 9.51 -3.54 1.34
C ALA A 416 9.99 -3.90 -0.07
N THR A 417 9.52 -5.03 -0.59
CA THR A 417 9.88 -5.53 -1.92
C THR A 417 9.30 -4.71 -3.09
N ASP A 418 8.27 -3.88 -2.84
CA ASP A 418 7.70 -2.99 -3.86
C ASP A 418 8.49 -1.68 -4.04
N GLN A 419 9.60 -1.47 -3.33
CA GLN A 419 10.27 -0.17 -3.22
C GLN A 419 11.68 -0.14 -3.80
N PHE A 420 11.95 -1.03 -4.74
CA PHE A 420 13.15 -1.01 -5.60
C PHE A 420 12.84 -1.54 -7.02
N PRO A 421 13.77 -1.35 -7.96
CA PRO A 421 13.55 -1.72 -9.37
C PRO A 421 13.18 -3.19 -9.63
N ASN A 422 13.54 -4.13 -8.74
CA ASN A 422 13.15 -5.54 -8.85
C ASN A 422 11.77 -5.87 -8.22
N SER A 423 10.86 -4.93 -8.15
CA SER A 423 9.60 -5.09 -7.40
C SER A 423 8.64 -6.12 -8.00
N VAL A 424 8.48 -6.13 -9.32
CA VAL A 424 7.62 -7.11 -10.01
C VAL A 424 8.24 -8.50 -9.96
N GLU A 425 9.54 -8.62 -10.14
CA GLU A 425 10.29 -9.87 -10.07
C GLU A 425 10.22 -10.51 -8.67
N ALA A 426 10.22 -9.69 -7.60
CA ALA A 426 10.00 -10.20 -6.24
C ALA A 426 8.59 -10.78 -6.07
N ALA A 427 7.58 -10.12 -6.63
CA ALA A 427 6.22 -10.64 -6.61
C ALA A 427 6.08 -11.94 -7.43
N MET A 428 6.72 -12.02 -8.61
CA MET A 428 6.78 -13.25 -9.42
C MET A 428 7.43 -14.39 -8.62
N GLY A 429 8.56 -14.12 -7.96
CA GLY A 429 9.26 -15.10 -7.12
C GLY A 429 8.38 -15.66 -6.00
N SER A 430 7.63 -14.80 -5.31
CA SER A 430 6.69 -15.23 -4.27
C SER A 430 5.58 -16.13 -4.83
N VAL A 431 5.00 -15.80 -6.00
CA VAL A 431 3.98 -16.62 -6.64
C VAL A 431 4.55 -17.99 -7.03
N ILE A 432 5.76 -18.02 -7.62
CA ILE A 432 6.41 -19.26 -8.02
C ILE A 432 6.68 -20.16 -6.80
N LEU A 433 7.23 -19.60 -5.71
CA LEU A 433 7.53 -20.36 -4.49
C LEU A 433 6.27 -21.01 -3.90
N ASN A 434 5.21 -20.25 -3.71
CA ASN A 434 3.95 -20.81 -3.21
C ASN A 434 3.36 -21.86 -4.17
N SER A 435 3.48 -21.63 -5.48
CA SER A 435 2.90 -22.51 -6.49
C SER A 435 3.69 -23.82 -6.67
N LEU A 436 5.00 -23.78 -6.58
CA LEU A 436 5.81 -25.02 -6.60
C LEU A 436 5.42 -25.96 -5.47
N MET A 437 5.11 -25.41 -4.28
CA MET A 437 4.68 -26.20 -3.12
C MET A 437 3.19 -26.58 -3.15
N GLY A 438 2.44 -26.20 -4.18
CA GLY A 438 0.99 -26.39 -4.23
C GLY A 438 0.24 -25.64 -3.12
N TYR A 439 0.81 -24.54 -2.59
CA TYR A 439 0.20 -23.72 -1.53
C TYR A 439 -0.76 -22.68 -2.11
N VAL A 440 -1.67 -23.15 -2.95
CA VAL A 440 -2.64 -22.30 -3.67
C VAL A 440 -4.05 -22.79 -3.43
N GLU A 441 -4.91 -21.94 -2.87
CA GLU A 441 -6.29 -22.28 -2.50
C GLU A 441 -6.40 -23.55 -1.64
N LYS A 442 -5.37 -23.85 -0.83
CA LYS A 442 -5.28 -25.00 0.06
C LYS A 442 -5.46 -24.56 1.51
N PRO A 443 -6.18 -25.32 2.36
CA PRO A 443 -6.26 -25.00 3.77
C PRO A 443 -4.87 -24.86 4.41
N GLY A 444 -4.68 -23.82 5.20
CA GLY A 444 -3.40 -23.57 5.87
C GLY A 444 -2.37 -22.82 5.05
N THR A 445 -2.74 -22.31 3.87
CA THR A 445 -1.86 -21.50 3.03
C THR A 445 -2.33 -20.06 2.95
N MET A 446 -1.43 -19.13 2.62
CA MET A 446 -1.78 -17.71 2.55
C MET A 446 -2.30 -17.28 1.17
N MET A 447 -2.26 -18.15 0.18
CA MET A 447 -2.80 -17.89 -1.15
C MET A 447 -4.23 -18.41 -1.24
N GLN A 448 -5.18 -17.55 -0.96
CA GLN A 448 -6.60 -17.84 -1.07
C GLN A 448 -7.25 -17.04 -2.18
N ARG A 449 -8.24 -17.65 -2.81
CA ARG A 449 -9.13 -16.96 -3.71
C ARG A 449 -10.34 -16.46 -2.96
N PHE A 450 -10.55 -15.15 -2.98
CA PHE A 450 -11.81 -14.62 -2.48
C PHE A 450 -12.96 -14.96 -3.42
N PRO A 451 -14.15 -15.22 -2.88
CA PRO A 451 -15.36 -15.15 -3.67
C PRO A 451 -15.33 -13.81 -4.39
N SER A 452 -15.40 -13.83 -5.71
CA SER A 452 -15.24 -12.66 -6.56
C SER A 452 -15.97 -11.44 -5.98
N GLY A 453 -15.30 -10.30 -5.92
CA GLY A 453 -15.78 -9.04 -5.34
C GLY A 453 -17.08 -8.47 -5.91
N GLY A 454 -17.89 -9.31 -6.59
CA GLY A 454 -19.22 -8.97 -7.03
C GLY A 454 -20.29 -9.05 -5.95
N THR A 455 -20.01 -9.69 -4.82
CA THR A 455 -21.02 -9.94 -3.77
C THR A 455 -20.86 -9.04 -2.57
N ALA A 456 -19.65 -8.54 -2.28
CA ALA A 456 -19.43 -7.66 -1.14
C ALA A 456 -20.02 -6.25 -1.38
N PRO A 457 -20.86 -5.73 -0.47
CA PRO A 457 -21.53 -4.43 -0.64
C PRO A 457 -20.57 -3.25 -0.74
N ALA A 458 -19.46 -3.29 0.02
CA ALA A 458 -18.50 -2.22 0.03
C ALA A 458 -17.65 -2.17 -1.25
N GLY A 459 -17.52 -3.23 -1.99
CA GLY A 459 -16.68 -3.34 -3.23
C GLY A 459 -16.30 -1.99 -3.83
N SER A 460 -15.86 -1.66 -4.83
CA SER A 460 -15.49 -0.31 -5.25
C SER A 460 -16.60 0.72 -4.99
N LEU A 461 -16.43 1.59 -3.99
CA LEU A 461 -17.40 2.66 -3.69
C LEU A 461 -17.62 3.60 -4.88
N ALA A 462 -16.56 3.89 -5.65
CA ALA A 462 -16.67 4.71 -6.85
C ALA A 462 -16.04 3.94 -8.03
N PRO A 463 -16.84 3.43 -8.95
CA PRO A 463 -16.35 2.91 -10.21
C PRO A 463 -15.49 3.94 -10.94
N ARG A 464 -14.50 3.49 -11.70
CA ARG A 464 -13.50 4.40 -12.28
C ARG A 464 -13.99 5.20 -13.48
N ALA A 465 -15.17 4.91 -14.01
CA ALA A 465 -15.74 5.55 -15.21
C ALA A 465 -14.77 5.52 -16.42
N GLN A 466 -14.10 4.42 -16.64
CA GLN A 466 -13.05 4.26 -17.66
C GLN A 466 -13.58 4.53 -19.08
N HIS A 467 -14.86 4.28 -19.33
CA HIS A 467 -15.51 4.54 -20.62
C HIS A 467 -15.63 6.02 -20.96
N CYS A 468 -15.53 6.91 -19.96
CA CYS A 468 -15.58 8.35 -20.15
C CYS A 468 -14.29 8.94 -20.73
N LEU A 469 -13.14 8.24 -20.59
CA LEU A 469 -11.87 8.75 -21.11
C LEU A 469 -11.66 8.26 -22.56
N PRO A 470 -11.56 9.19 -23.55
CA PRO A 470 -11.25 8.82 -24.92
C PRO A 470 -9.89 8.14 -25.04
N PHE A 471 -9.79 7.18 -25.98
CA PHE A 471 -8.52 6.43 -26.19
C PHE A 471 -7.34 7.36 -26.57
N ASP A 472 -7.62 8.43 -27.34
CA ASP A 472 -6.59 9.40 -27.70
C ASP A 472 -6.06 10.19 -26.48
N GLN A 473 -6.89 10.39 -25.46
CA GLN A 473 -6.41 10.93 -24.18
C GLN A 473 -5.64 9.87 -23.39
N LEU A 474 -6.10 8.62 -23.39
CA LEU A 474 -5.39 7.51 -22.72
C LEU A 474 -3.94 7.38 -23.21
N LYS A 475 -3.70 7.54 -24.52
CA LYS A 475 -2.34 7.51 -25.12
C LYS A 475 -1.41 8.62 -24.61
N LYS A 476 -1.94 9.67 -24.04
CA LYS A 476 -1.17 10.79 -23.46
C LYS A 476 -0.80 10.56 -21.99
N ARG A 477 -1.18 9.43 -21.37
CA ARG A 477 -0.89 9.16 -19.96
C ARG A 477 0.59 9.09 -19.70
N LEU A 478 1.09 10.00 -18.86
CA LEU A 478 2.50 10.09 -18.50
C LEU A 478 2.97 8.84 -17.74
N GLY A 479 3.91 8.12 -18.30
CA GLY A 479 4.44 6.86 -17.79
C GLY A 479 3.58 5.63 -18.09
N GLY A 480 2.33 5.78 -18.54
CA GLY A 480 1.44 4.64 -18.81
C GLY A 480 1.78 3.89 -20.10
N ILE A 481 2.53 4.50 -21.01
CA ILE A 481 3.01 3.88 -22.25
C ILE A 481 4.34 3.17 -21.99
N GLU A 482 5.22 3.80 -21.27
CA GLU A 482 6.56 3.31 -20.91
C GLU A 482 6.48 2.14 -19.94
N TYR A 483 5.60 2.24 -18.93
CA TYR A 483 5.40 1.26 -17.86
C TYR A 483 3.99 0.69 -17.93
N LYS A 484 3.76 -0.23 -18.87
CA LYS A 484 2.41 -0.71 -19.22
C LYS A 484 1.68 -1.44 -18.10
N GLY A 485 2.39 -1.89 -17.05
CA GLY A 485 1.77 -2.42 -15.84
C GLY A 485 0.88 -1.40 -15.11
N LEU A 486 1.15 -0.10 -15.23
CA LEU A 486 0.32 0.96 -14.67
C LEU A 486 -1.10 1.01 -15.26
N LEU A 487 -1.31 0.44 -16.45
CA LEU A 487 -2.62 0.35 -17.10
C LEU A 487 -3.63 -0.48 -16.30
N GLN A 488 -3.17 -1.41 -15.46
CA GLN A 488 -4.08 -2.18 -14.58
C GLN A 488 -4.93 -1.25 -13.70
N TRP A 489 -4.37 -0.13 -13.26
CA TRP A 489 -5.04 0.83 -12.39
C TRP A 489 -5.37 2.16 -13.06
N ASP A 490 -5.09 2.32 -14.35
CA ASP A 490 -5.24 3.58 -15.11
C ASP A 490 -4.42 4.73 -14.52
N ALA A 491 -3.27 4.43 -13.90
CA ALA A 491 -2.43 5.39 -13.23
C ALA A 491 -1.27 5.89 -14.12
N GLY A 492 -0.79 7.09 -13.84
CA GLY A 492 0.46 7.62 -14.37
C GLY A 492 1.66 7.31 -13.46
N SER A 493 2.86 7.58 -13.95
CA SER A 493 4.09 7.48 -13.18
C SER A 493 4.44 8.82 -12.51
N PRO A 494 4.74 8.86 -11.19
CA PRO A 494 5.16 10.10 -10.55
C PRO A 494 6.45 10.67 -11.12
N THR A 495 7.39 9.85 -11.60
CA THR A 495 8.63 10.31 -12.23
C THR A 495 8.37 10.93 -13.59
N ALA A 496 7.52 10.34 -14.42
CA ALA A 496 7.16 10.92 -15.71
C ALA A 496 6.35 12.24 -15.57
N ILE A 497 5.51 12.32 -14.53
CA ILE A 497 4.79 13.56 -14.17
C ILE A 497 5.77 14.65 -13.72
N LEU A 498 6.74 14.31 -12.86
CA LEU A 498 7.78 15.25 -12.43
C LEU A 498 8.57 15.79 -13.63
N ASP A 499 9.01 14.91 -14.52
CA ASP A 499 9.76 15.29 -15.72
C ASP A 499 8.93 16.20 -16.63
N ALA A 500 7.64 15.89 -16.82
CA ALA A 500 6.75 16.73 -17.62
C ALA A 500 6.53 18.13 -17.01
N ILE A 501 6.47 18.26 -15.69
CA ILE A 501 6.41 19.58 -15.03
C ILE A 501 7.71 20.34 -15.26
N LEU A 502 8.87 19.70 -15.08
CA LEU A 502 10.18 20.36 -15.14
C LEU A 502 10.58 20.72 -16.57
N THR A 503 10.28 19.87 -17.55
CA THR A 503 10.73 19.99 -18.94
C THR A 503 9.65 20.50 -19.89
N GLU A 504 8.40 20.51 -19.47
CA GLU A 504 7.21 20.77 -20.28
C GLU A 504 7.03 19.80 -21.48
N LYS A 505 7.64 18.62 -21.39
CA LYS A 505 7.56 17.57 -22.42
C LYS A 505 6.91 16.32 -21.86
N PRO A 506 6.09 15.59 -22.65
CA PRO A 506 5.66 15.87 -24.03
C PRO A 506 4.67 17.03 -24.13
N TYR A 507 4.14 17.51 -23.00
CA TYR A 507 3.26 18.69 -22.86
C TYR A 507 3.41 19.27 -21.46
N PRO A 508 3.10 20.56 -21.24
CA PRO A 508 3.20 21.17 -19.91
C PRO A 508 2.09 20.67 -18.99
N LEU A 509 2.40 20.51 -17.71
CA LEU A 509 1.40 20.35 -16.66
C LEU A 509 1.20 21.69 -15.96
N LYS A 510 -0.06 22.07 -15.67
CA LYS A 510 -0.43 23.40 -15.18
C LYS A 510 -1.19 23.36 -13.85
N VAL A 511 -2.07 22.38 -13.65
CA VAL A 511 -2.90 22.29 -12.45
C VAL A 511 -2.68 20.96 -11.74
N TRP A 512 -2.45 21.01 -10.43
CA TRP A 512 -2.34 19.85 -9.55
C TRP A 512 -3.44 19.87 -8.50
N ILE A 513 -4.28 18.84 -8.47
CA ILE A 513 -5.20 18.60 -7.36
C ILE A 513 -4.66 17.42 -6.55
N GLU A 514 -4.20 17.72 -5.34
CA GLU A 514 -3.69 16.72 -4.41
C GLU A 514 -4.72 16.40 -3.34
N ARG A 515 -5.01 15.11 -3.17
CA ARG A 515 -5.84 14.60 -2.10
C ARG A 515 -4.97 13.85 -1.11
N SER A 516 -5.02 14.27 0.14
CA SER A 516 -4.29 13.70 1.28
C SER A 516 -2.77 13.93 1.31
N GLY A 517 -2.22 13.77 2.45
CA GLY A 517 -0.82 13.52 2.72
C GLY A 517 0.14 14.67 2.48
N ASN A 518 1.39 14.34 2.67
CA ASN A 518 2.52 15.20 2.43
C ASN A 518 3.39 14.60 1.33
N LYS A 519 3.38 15.17 0.13
CA LYS A 519 4.12 14.65 -1.01
C LYS A 519 5.63 14.67 -0.81
N PHE A 520 6.17 15.62 -0.07
CA PHE A 520 7.59 15.60 0.31
C PHE A 520 7.95 14.39 1.17
N GLY A 521 7.01 13.91 1.99
CA GLY A 521 7.21 12.71 2.80
C GLY A 521 7.09 11.40 2.04
N VAL A 522 6.44 11.35 0.87
CA VAL A 522 6.09 10.09 0.18
C VAL A 522 6.78 9.89 -1.17
N LEU A 523 7.24 10.96 -1.81
CA LEU A 523 7.89 10.88 -3.13
C LEU A 523 9.41 10.82 -2.98
N GLY A 524 10.04 10.00 -3.81
CA GLY A 524 11.50 9.89 -3.83
C GLY A 524 12.17 11.17 -4.30
N ASN A 525 13.37 11.42 -3.79
CA ASN A 525 14.14 12.65 -4.01
C ASN A 525 13.25 13.89 -3.77
N ALA A 526 12.81 14.06 -2.54
CA ALA A 526 11.84 15.09 -2.17
C ALA A 526 12.23 16.49 -2.66
N SER A 527 13.53 16.80 -2.68
CA SER A 527 14.06 18.09 -3.13
C SER A 527 13.78 18.40 -4.61
N SER A 528 13.61 17.38 -5.45
CA SER A 528 13.31 17.57 -6.88
C SER A 528 11.88 18.10 -7.15
N TRP A 529 10.98 17.96 -6.19
CA TRP A 529 9.58 18.39 -6.33
C TRP A 529 9.35 19.86 -6.00
N GLU A 530 10.21 20.50 -5.24
CA GLU A 530 10.06 21.91 -4.89
C GLU A 530 10.11 22.83 -6.14
N PRO A 531 11.09 22.71 -7.05
CA PRO A 531 11.10 23.51 -8.28
C PRO A 531 9.92 23.17 -9.21
N ALA A 532 9.45 21.94 -9.21
CA ALA A 532 8.30 21.54 -9.99
C ALA A 532 7.00 22.24 -9.50
N MET A 533 6.78 22.29 -8.19
CA MET A 533 5.62 22.98 -7.62
C MET A 533 5.58 24.47 -7.97
N LYS A 534 6.74 25.11 -8.04
CA LYS A 534 6.85 26.54 -8.40
C LYS A 534 6.46 26.83 -9.87
N LYS A 535 6.56 25.82 -10.76
CA LYS A 535 6.17 25.96 -12.18
C LYS A 535 4.68 25.81 -12.45
N LEU A 536 3.93 25.24 -11.52
CA LEU A 536 2.49 24.99 -11.70
C LEU A 536 1.70 26.29 -11.52
N ASP A 537 0.66 26.46 -12.35
CA ASP A 537 -0.22 27.64 -12.30
C ASP A 537 -1.15 27.61 -11.10
N PHE A 538 -1.60 26.42 -10.67
CA PHE A 538 -2.55 26.26 -9.58
C PHE A 538 -2.43 24.91 -8.89
N ILE A 539 -2.39 24.91 -7.55
CA ILE A 539 -2.28 23.73 -6.70
C ILE A 539 -3.38 23.73 -5.65
N VAL A 540 -4.21 22.70 -5.65
CA VAL A 540 -5.24 22.47 -4.63
C VAL A 540 -4.82 21.34 -3.72
N HIS A 541 -4.89 21.54 -2.40
CA HIS A 541 -4.62 20.52 -1.39
C HIS A 541 -5.88 20.20 -0.58
N MET A 542 -6.36 18.97 -0.70
CA MET A 542 -7.50 18.45 0.06
C MET A 542 -6.98 17.56 1.19
N TYR A 543 -7.00 18.03 2.42
CA TYR A 543 -6.53 17.23 3.55
C TYR A 543 -7.10 17.71 4.90
N MET A 544 -6.99 16.84 5.91
CA MET A 544 -7.43 17.11 7.28
C MET A 544 -6.55 18.12 8.01
N TYR A 545 -5.25 18.11 7.71
CA TYR A 545 -4.23 18.92 8.39
C TYR A 545 -3.39 19.67 7.37
N PRO A 546 -2.81 20.81 7.73
CA PRO A 546 -1.75 21.41 6.95
C PRO A 546 -0.50 20.53 7.03
N THR A 547 0.20 20.42 5.91
CA THR A 547 1.47 19.71 5.80
C THR A 547 2.50 20.60 5.14
N SER A 548 3.75 20.16 5.04
CA SER A 548 4.78 20.89 4.29
C SER A 548 4.36 21.15 2.84
N PHE A 549 3.56 20.24 2.24
CA PHE A 549 3.00 20.44 0.91
C PHE A 549 2.01 21.61 0.85
N SER A 550 1.23 21.84 1.93
CA SER A 550 0.26 22.94 1.99
C SER A 550 0.89 24.30 1.76
N THR A 551 2.16 24.49 2.15
CA THR A 551 2.86 25.78 1.99
C THR A 551 3.04 26.16 0.51
N TYR A 552 2.99 25.18 -0.40
CA TYR A 552 3.08 25.39 -1.85
C TYR A 552 1.71 25.41 -2.55
N ALA A 553 0.63 25.09 -1.82
CA ALA A 553 -0.72 25.10 -2.39
C ALA A 553 -1.24 26.54 -2.56
N ASP A 554 -2.14 26.71 -3.51
CA ASP A 554 -2.89 27.96 -3.74
C ASP A 554 -4.25 27.91 -3.05
N MET A 555 -4.77 26.70 -2.81
CA MET A 555 -6.03 26.47 -2.11
C MET A 555 -5.94 25.25 -1.19
N ILE A 556 -6.51 25.35 0.01
CA ILE A 556 -6.65 24.25 0.96
C ILE A 556 -8.14 23.99 1.18
N LEU A 557 -8.55 22.73 1.02
CA LEU A 557 -9.90 22.27 1.29
C LEU A 557 -9.89 21.33 2.51
N PRO A 558 -10.75 21.59 3.52
CA PRO A 558 -10.82 20.79 4.73
C PRO A 558 -11.54 19.48 4.47
N THR A 559 -10.86 18.36 4.76
CA THR A 559 -11.50 17.04 4.65
C THR A 559 -11.82 16.45 6.02
N THR A 560 -12.76 15.50 6.03
CA THR A 560 -13.22 14.81 7.24
C THR A 560 -12.11 13.90 7.82
N GLU A 561 -12.08 13.79 9.13
CA GLU A 561 -11.38 12.74 9.86
C GLU A 561 -12.24 11.46 9.89
N TRP A 562 -11.64 10.29 10.13
CA TRP A 562 -12.38 9.03 10.00
C TRP A 562 -13.59 8.89 10.94
N LEU A 563 -13.63 9.60 12.07
CA LEU A 563 -14.79 9.67 12.96
C LEU A 563 -15.93 10.53 12.41
N GLU A 564 -15.70 11.22 11.31
CA GLU A 564 -16.67 12.08 10.61
C GLU A 564 -17.12 11.49 9.25
N THR A 565 -16.66 10.27 8.89
CA THR A 565 -16.91 9.70 7.55
C THR A 565 -17.98 8.63 7.56
N ASN A 566 -18.78 8.58 6.50
CA ASN A 566 -19.72 7.50 6.19
C ASN A 566 -19.14 6.60 5.11
N MET A 567 -19.04 5.28 5.37
CA MET A 567 -18.46 4.33 4.41
C MET A 567 -18.88 2.90 4.72
N LEU A 568 -18.91 2.05 3.71
CA LEU A 568 -19.05 0.60 3.88
C LEU A 568 -17.66 -0.05 3.97
N ILE A 569 -17.47 -0.96 4.91
CA ILE A 569 -16.21 -1.67 5.14
C ILE A 569 -16.45 -3.18 5.03
N ASP A 570 -15.82 -3.80 4.05
CA ASP A 570 -15.80 -5.26 3.94
C ASP A 570 -14.84 -5.88 4.97
N CYS A 571 -15.30 -6.90 5.66
CA CYS A 571 -14.50 -7.68 6.59
C CYS A 571 -14.95 -9.14 6.54
N MET A 572 -14.18 -9.99 5.88
CA MET A 572 -14.52 -11.40 5.67
C MET A 572 -15.92 -11.52 5.01
N ASN A 573 -16.83 -12.26 5.63
CA ASN A 573 -18.21 -12.45 5.19
C ASN A 573 -19.20 -11.40 5.74
N TYR A 574 -18.68 -10.28 6.27
CA TYR A 574 -19.46 -9.18 6.81
C TYR A 574 -19.18 -7.86 6.11
N VAL A 575 -20.17 -6.98 6.14
CA VAL A 575 -20.01 -5.56 5.84
C VAL A 575 -20.38 -4.75 7.06
N PHE A 576 -19.51 -3.83 7.41
CA PHE A 576 -19.69 -2.86 8.49
C PHE A 576 -20.00 -1.48 7.93
N ALA A 577 -20.86 -0.76 8.60
CA ALA A 577 -21.02 0.67 8.39
C ALA A 577 -19.99 1.42 9.24
N ARG A 578 -18.98 2.04 8.59
CA ARG A 578 -18.30 3.15 9.23
C ARG A 578 -19.25 4.33 9.15
N GLN A 579 -19.89 4.67 10.25
CA GLN A 579 -20.76 5.84 10.32
C GLN A 579 -20.04 7.00 10.99
N ALA A 580 -20.33 8.21 10.54
CA ALA A 580 -19.89 9.42 11.20
C ALA A 580 -20.39 9.45 12.65
N VAL A 581 -19.48 9.62 13.58
CA VAL A 581 -19.78 9.68 15.02
C VAL A 581 -20.14 11.10 15.44
N VAL A 582 -19.41 12.05 14.89
CA VAL A 582 -19.58 13.49 15.06
C VAL A 582 -19.28 14.19 13.76
N HIS A 583 -19.60 15.48 13.68
CA HIS A 583 -19.13 16.37 12.63
C HIS A 583 -18.46 17.58 13.27
N THR A 584 -17.35 18.05 12.70
CA THR A 584 -16.63 19.23 13.16
C THR A 584 -16.38 20.20 12.01
N TYR A 585 -16.53 21.49 12.26
CA TYR A 585 -16.20 22.55 11.31
C TYR A 585 -16.86 22.39 9.92
N GLU A 586 -16.34 23.03 8.89
CA GLU A 586 -16.83 22.97 7.51
C GLU A 586 -16.18 21.81 6.71
N THR A 587 -15.89 20.68 7.35
CA THR A 587 -15.22 19.55 6.69
C THR A 587 -16.17 18.78 5.76
N VAL A 588 -15.66 18.29 4.63
CA VAL A 588 -16.40 17.51 3.64
C VAL A 588 -15.60 16.26 3.26
N ASP A 589 -16.29 15.13 3.07
CA ASP A 589 -15.62 13.91 2.59
C ASP A 589 -15.00 14.14 1.22
N GLU A 590 -13.74 13.73 1.08
CA GLU A 590 -13.00 13.93 -0.17
C GLU A 590 -13.65 13.27 -1.39
N THR A 591 -14.35 12.16 -1.21
CA THR A 591 -15.10 11.46 -2.28
C THR A 591 -16.20 12.36 -2.84
N LEU A 592 -16.79 13.14 -1.98
CA LEU A 592 -17.85 14.10 -2.34
C LEU A 592 -17.30 15.34 -3.02
N ILE A 593 -16.15 15.86 -2.54
CA ILE A 593 -15.51 17.04 -3.14
C ILE A 593 -15.20 16.81 -4.63
N TRP A 594 -14.69 15.62 -5.00
CA TRP A 594 -14.45 15.28 -6.41
C TRP A 594 -15.72 15.35 -7.27
N SER A 595 -16.85 14.85 -6.75
CA SER A 595 -18.13 14.91 -7.43
C SER A 595 -18.64 16.36 -7.57
N TRP A 596 -18.49 17.18 -6.52
CA TRP A 596 -18.89 18.58 -6.52
C TRP A 596 -18.13 19.41 -7.57
N ILE A 597 -16.82 19.23 -7.68
CA ILE A 597 -16.03 19.93 -8.71
C ILE A 597 -16.52 19.56 -10.11
N LEU A 598 -16.76 18.25 -10.39
CA LEU A 598 -17.26 17.82 -11.70
C LEU A 598 -18.67 18.34 -11.99
N ARG A 599 -19.55 18.38 -10.99
CA ARG A 599 -20.89 18.98 -11.15
C ARG A 599 -20.80 20.45 -11.52
N ARG A 600 -19.91 21.20 -10.85
CA ARG A 600 -19.72 22.60 -11.21
C ARG A 600 -19.14 22.77 -12.61
N CYS A 601 -18.20 21.91 -13.03
CA CYS A 601 -17.74 21.89 -14.43
C CYS A 601 -18.88 21.61 -15.42
N ALA A 602 -19.81 20.70 -15.09
CA ALA A 602 -20.99 20.45 -15.91
C ALA A 602 -21.88 21.68 -16.06
N GLU A 603 -22.13 22.41 -14.96
CA GLU A 603 -22.89 23.67 -14.96
C GLU A 603 -22.19 24.79 -15.78
N LEU A 604 -20.86 24.76 -15.82
CA LEU A 604 -20.04 25.66 -16.65
C LEU A 604 -19.91 25.21 -18.11
N GLY A 605 -20.60 24.13 -18.52
CA GLY A 605 -20.65 23.69 -19.91
C GLY A 605 -19.66 22.60 -20.31
N HIS A 606 -19.01 21.91 -19.35
CA HIS A 606 -18.15 20.78 -19.68
C HIS A 606 -18.98 19.58 -20.14
N GLU A 607 -18.94 19.25 -21.43
CA GLU A 607 -19.75 18.21 -22.06
C GLU A 607 -19.61 16.84 -21.40
N GLY A 608 -18.38 16.38 -21.12
CA GLY A 608 -18.11 15.10 -20.45
C GLY A 608 -18.71 15.04 -19.05
N CYS A 609 -18.63 16.15 -18.29
CA CYS A 609 -19.24 16.24 -16.96
C CYS A 609 -20.77 16.29 -17.03
N GLN A 610 -21.35 16.96 -18.04
CA GLN A 610 -22.80 16.95 -18.28
C GLN A 610 -23.29 15.53 -18.57
N LYS A 611 -22.62 14.78 -19.45
CA LYS A 611 -22.92 13.38 -19.73
C LYS A 611 -22.82 12.52 -18.45
N ALA A 612 -21.85 12.78 -17.58
CA ALA A 612 -21.69 12.04 -16.33
C ALA A 612 -22.79 12.35 -15.27
N CYS A 613 -23.61 13.37 -15.46
CA CYS A 613 -24.82 13.61 -14.67
C CYS A 613 -25.99 12.73 -15.13
N ASP A 614 -25.95 12.15 -16.34
CA ASP A 614 -27.02 11.33 -16.89
C ASP A 614 -26.88 9.86 -16.49
N PRO A 615 -27.83 9.28 -15.74
CA PRO A 615 -27.83 7.87 -15.39
C PRO A 615 -27.78 6.92 -16.59
N LYS A 616 -28.37 7.31 -17.73
CA LYS A 616 -28.35 6.49 -18.94
C LYS A 616 -26.96 6.39 -19.55
N TYR A 617 -26.20 7.48 -19.55
CA TYR A 617 -24.81 7.49 -20.03
C TYR A 617 -23.88 6.71 -19.10
N MET A 618 -24.09 6.85 -17.80
CA MET A 618 -23.26 6.16 -16.80
C MET A 618 -23.58 4.66 -16.68
N GLY A 619 -24.77 4.23 -17.08
CA GLY A 619 -25.18 2.83 -17.12
C GLY A 619 -25.12 2.15 -15.74
N ALA A 620 -24.30 1.08 -15.63
CA ALA A 620 -24.10 0.38 -14.36
C ALA A 620 -23.26 1.17 -13.34
N GLU A 621 -22.59 2.24 -13.77
CA GLU A 621 -21.89 3.17 -12.89
C GLU A 621 -22.83 4.28 -12.44
N LEU A 622 -22.52 4.86 -11.27
CA LEU A 622 -23.35 5.93 -10.73
C LEU A 622 -23.11 7.25 -11.46
N PRO A 623 -24.16 8.09 -11.65
CA PRO A 623 -23.98 9.48 -12.04
C PRO A 623 -23.21 10.26 -10.95
N LEU A 624 -22.95 11.53 -11.17
CA LEU A 624 -22.33 12.40 -10.17
C LEU A 624 -23.31 12.61 -8.99
N TRP A 625 -22.87 12.23 -7.79
CA TRP A 625 -23.63 12.34 -6.55
C TRP A 625 -23.39 13.68 -5.83
N GLN A 626 -24.32 14.09 -5.00
CA GLN A 626 -24.23 15.31 -4.17
C GLN A 626 -23.98 15.00 -2.69
N THR A 627 -24.46 13.84 -2.20
CA THR A 627 -24.33 13.40 -0.82
C THR A 627 -23.68 12.02 -0.73
N MET A 628 -23.14 11.67 0.45
CA MET A 628 -22.59 10.34 0.66
C MET A 628 -23.70 9.29 0.71
N GLU A 629 -24.88 9.63 1.19
CA GLU A 629 -26.04 8.75 1.27
C GLU A 629 -26.45 8.25 -0.12
N GLU A 630 -26.52 9.13 -1.12
CA GLU A 630 -26.80 8.73 -2.53
C GLU A 630 -25.84 7.64 -3.01
N LEU A 631 -24.54 7.76 -2.68
CA LEU A 631 -23.53 6.77 -3.06
C LEU A 631 -23.70 5.46 -2.29
N LEU A 632 -23.94 5.53 -0.98
CA LEU A 632 -24.04 4.37 -0.12
C LEU A 632 -25.32 3.56 -0.37
N ASP A 633 -26.46 4.25 -0.54
CA ASP A 633 -27.75 3.61 -0.87
C ASP A 633 -27.71 2.91 -2.23
N ALA A 634 -27.08 3.54 -3.22
CA ALA A 634 -26.88 2.88 -4.52
C ALA A 634 -26.04 1.59 -4.42
N LYS A 635 -25.08 1.52 -3.51
CA LYS A 635 -24.30 0.31 -3.21
C LYS A 635 -25.09 -0.76 -2.49
N LEU A 636 -25.96 -0.35 -1.58
CA LEU A 636 -26.76 -1.24 -0.75
C LEU A 636 -28.04 -1.74 -1.43
N LYS A 637 -28.47 -1.08 -2.50
CA LYS A 637 -29.70 -1.40 -3.24
C LYS A 637 -29.84 -2.89 -3.57
N ARG A 638 -28.78 -3.56 -3.97
CA ARG A 638 -28.78 -5.00 -4.28
C ARG A 638 -29.06 -5.91 -3.07
N HIS A 639 -28.93 -5.37 -1.86
CA HIS A 639 -29.19 -6.06 -0.60
C HIS A 639 -30.55 -5.70 0.01
N ASN A 640 -31.34 -4.84 -0.67
CA ASN A 640 -32.62 -4.33 -0.24
C ASN A 640 -32.59 -3.65 1.13
N VAL A 641 -31.49 -2.96 1.43
CA VAL A 641 -31.31 -2.17 2.65
C VAL A 641 -30.78 -0.78 2.30
N THR A 642 -31.11 0.20 3.12
CA THR A 642 -30.65 1.59 3.02
C THR A 642 -29.43 1.82 3.92
N TRP A 643 -28.73 2.92 3.69
CA TRP A 643 -27.63 3.34 4.56
C TRP A 643 -28.12 3.58 6.00
N GLU A 644 -29.31 4.19 6.15
CA GLU A 644 -29.89 4.48 7.45
C GLU A 644 -30.14 3.21 8.27
N GLU A 645 -30.67 2.16 7.63
CA GLU A 645 -30.89 0.85 8.28
C GLU A 645 -29.57 0.18 8.64
N VAL A 646 -28.57 0.17 7.74
CA VAL A 646 -27.28 -0.48 7.99
C VAL A 646 -26.54 0.16 9.16
N LYS A 647 -26.54 1.48 9.27
CA LYS A 647 -25.83 2.15 10.37
C LYS A 647 -26.51 1.96 11.73
N ASN A 648 -27.81 1.77 11.77
CA ASN A 648 -28.58 1.67 13.03
C ASN A 648 -28.91 0.23 13.40
N GLU A 649 -29.56 -0.52 12.51
CA GLU A 649 -30.19 -1.82 12.83
C GLU A 649 -29.33 -3.02 12.38
N HIS A 650 -28.62 -2.90 11.27
CA HIS A 650 -27.92 -4.00 10.61
C HIS A 650 -26.39 -3.85 10.58
N ASN A 651 -25.80 -3.20 11.54
CA ASN A 651 -24.34 -3.05 11.61
C ASN A 651 -23.73 -4.05 12.61
N PRO A 652 -23.06 -5.16 12.19
CA PRO A 652 -22.70 -5.50 10.80
C PRO A 652 -23.78 -6.30 10.04
N ILE A 653 -23.69 -6.27 8.71
CA ILE A 653 -24.44 -7.18 7.84
C ILE A 653 -23.58 -8.41 7.54
N GLN A 654 -24.08 -9.57 7.84
CA GLN A 654 -23.53 -10.83 7.31
C GLN A 654 -24.16 -11.12 5.94
N TYR A 655 -23.37 -10.93 4.86
CA TYR A 655 -23.91 -11.08 3.50
C TYR A 655 -23.83 -12.50 2.94
N MET A 656 -23.09 -13.39 3.59
CA MET A 656 -23.06 -14.82 3.31
C MET A 656 -22.54 -15.63 4.51
N PRO A 657 -22.85 -16.93 4.61
CA PRO A 657 -22.24 -17.83 5.58
C PRO A 657 -20.71 -17.90 5.40
N PHE A 658 -19.97 -18.08 6.49
CA PHE A 658 -18.51 -18.12 6.46
C PHE A 658 -17.98 -19.23 5.54
N GLU A 659 -18.59 -20.40 5.53
CA GLU A 659 -18.20 -21.55 4.73
C GLU A 659 -18.36 -21.31 3.22
N LYS A 660 -19.32 -20.48 2.83
CA LYS A 660 -19.49 -20.04 1.45
C LYS A 660 -18.50 -18.96 1.06
N TRP A 661 -18.04 -18.19 2.01
CA TRP A 661 -17.06 -17.15 1.81
C TRP A 661 -15.64 -17.74 1.78
N ASN A 662 -15.29 -18.64 2.70
CA ASN A 662 -13.98 -19.28 2.81
C ASN A 662 -13.95 -20.61 2.03
N GLN A 663 -13.74 -20.52 0.72
CA GLN A 663 -13.69 -21.70 -0.16
C GLN A 663 -12.25 -22.04 -0.55
N TYR A 664 -11.97 -23.34 -0.52
CA TYR A 664 -10.70 -23.91 -0.96
C TYR A 664 -10.84 -24.65 -2.28
N TYR A 665 -9.78 -24.82 -3.02
CA TYR A 665 -9.70 -25.58 -4.28
C TYR A 665 -10.76 -25.16 -5.31
N VAL A 666 -11.08 -23.88 -5.40
CA VAL A 666 -12.14 -23.36 -6.30
C VAL A 666 -11.81 -23.69 -7.78
N TYR A 667 -10.51 -23.74 -8.11
CA TYR A 667 -10.04 -24.11 -9.44
C TYR A 667 -10.42 -25.55 -9.86
N LYS A 668 -10.58 -26.49 -8.89
CA LYS A 668 -11.03 -27.88 -9.12
C LYS A 668 -12.55 -27.99 -9.30
N GLY A 669 -13.31 -27.01 -8.85
CA GLY A 669 -14.78 -27.00 -8.96
C GLY A 669 -15.23 -27.01 -10.42
N ILE A 670 -16.30 -27.75 -10.72
CA ILE A 670 -16.82 -27.87 -12.08
C ILE A 670 -17.57 -26.59 -12.48
N ASP A 671 -17.27 -26.08 -13.66
CA ASP A 671 -18.03 -25.01 -14.28
C ASP A 671 -19.32 -25.59 -14.89
N PRO A 672 -20.51 -25.17 -14.41
CA PRO A 672 -21.77 -25.74 -14.87
C PRO A 672 -22.06 -25.48 -16.37
N LYS A 673 -21.40 -24.47 -16.95
CA LYS A 673 -21.58 -24.14 -18.38
C LYS A 673 -20.76 -25.03 -19.31
N THR A 674 -19.59 -25.46 -18.87
CA THR A 674 -18.64 -26.19 -19.70
C THR A 674 -18.50 -27.66 -19.30
N GLY A 675 -18.95 -28.05 -18.09
CA GLY A 675 -18.73 -29.38 -17.53
C GLY A 675 -17.26 -29.69 -17.20
N LYS A 676 -16.36 -28.69 -17.32
CA LYS A 676 -14.92 -28.84 -17.07
C LYS A 676 -14.57 -28.19 -15.73
N PRO A 677 -13.43 -28.53 -15.09
CA PRO A 677 -12.91 -27.77 -13.97
C PRO A 677 -12.81 -26.28 -14.31
N ARG A 678 -13.05 -25.42 -13.32
CA ARG A 678 -13.02 -23.95 -13.54
C ARG A 678 -11.66 -23.45 -13.93
N GLY A 679 -10.60 -24.06 -13.36
CA GLY A 679 -9.25 -23.57 -13.50
C GLY A 679 -9.04 -22.19 -12.91
N PHE A 680 -7.89 -21.61 -13.21
CA PHE A 680 -7.55 -20.24 -12.86
C PHE A 680 -8.05 -19.25 -13.93
N HIS A 681 -8.20 -17.96 -13.58
CA HIS A 681 -8.64 -16.91 -14.52
C HIS A 681 -7.50 -16.39 -15.39
N THR A 682 -6.69 -17.31 -15.90
CA THR A 682 -5.55 -17.08 -16.78
C THR A 682 -5.86 -17.55 -18.19
N PRO A 683 -5.06 -17.17 -19.19
CA PRO A 683 -5.23 -17.67 -20.55
C PRO A 683 -5.18 -19.20 -20.66
N SER A 684 -4.25 -19.85 -19.94
CA SER A 684 -4.09 -21.31 -19.93
C SER A 684 -5.07 -22.03 -19.00
N LYS A 685 -5.87 -21.32 -18.21
CA LYS A 685 -6.65 -21.85 -17.08
C LYS A 685 -5.79 -22.49 -15.98
N LYS A 686 -4.48 -22.33 -16.04
CA LYS A 686 -3.48 -22.79 -15.08
C LYS A 686 -2.72 -21.59 -14.49
N LEU A 687 -1.90 -21.78 -13.48
CA LEU A 687 -1.01 -20.75 -13.01
C LEU A 687 0.07 -20.43 -14.05
N GLU A 688 0.26 -19.16 -14.33
CA GLU A 688 1.22 -18.66 -15.34
C GLU A 688 2.61 -18.46 -14.73
N LEU A 689 3.32 -19.54 -14.37
CA LEU A 689 4.65 -19.46 -13.75
C LEU A 689 5.74 -19.10 -14.76
N TYR A 690 5.57 -19.43 -16.04
CA TYR A 690 6.24 -18.79 -17.15
C TYR A 690 5.30 -17.73 -17.69
N GLY A 691 5.61 -16.47 -17.44
CA GLY A 691 4.70 -15.35 -17.68
C GLY A 691 4.69 -14.82 -19.11
N GLU A 692 4.25 -15.61 -20.10
CA GLU A 692 4.06 -15.13 -21.49
C GLU A 692 3.21 -13.85 -21.56
N VAL A 693 2.26 -13.70 -20.64
CA VAL A 693 1.42 -12.50 -20.55
C VAL A 693 2.23 -11.24 -20.27
N PHE A 694 3.36 -11.32 -19.56
CA PHE A 694 4.26 -10.17 -19.37
C PHE A 694 4.91 -9.74 -20.68
N ILE A 695 5.30 -10.70 -21.52
CA ILE A 695 5.84 -10.39 -22.86
C ILE A 695 4.80 -9.64 -23.68
N ASN A 696 3.57 -10.14 -23.71
CA ASN A 696 2.45 -9.51 -24.42
C ASN A 696 2.11 -8.13 -23.86
N LEU A 697 2.12 -7.98 -22.54
CA LEU A 697 1.92 -6.70 -21.88
C LEU A 697 2.96 -5.67 -22.34
N GLY A 698 4.21 -6.06 -22.38
CA GLY A 698 5.31 -5.19 -22.84
C GLY A 698 5.17 -4.80 -24.32
N ARG A 699 4.75 -5.74 -25.17
CA ARG A 699 4.59 -5.54 -26.62
C ARG A 699 3.39 -4.66 -26.98
N THR A 700 2.25 -4.87 -26.31
CA THR A 700 0.94 -4.33 -26.78
C THR A 700 0.15 -3.60 -25.70
N GLY A 701 0.46 -3.81 -24.42
CA GLY A 701 -0.36 -3.35 -23.29
C GLY A 701 -1.49 -4.33 -22.91
N ALA A 702 -1.68 -5.42 -23.67
CA ALA A 702 -2.66 -6.45 -23.32
C ALA A 702 -2.25 -7.19 -22.01
N PRO A 703 -3.19 -7.57 -21.15
CA PRO A 703 -4.65 -7.52 -21.32
C PRO A 703 -5.31 -6.18 -20.89
N TYR A 704 -4.55 -5.21 -20.44
CA TYR A 704 -5.12 -3.99 -19.84
C TYR A 704 -5.45 -2.89 -20.86
N ALA A 705 -4.72 -2.80 -21.98
CA ALA A 705 -5.08 -1.91 -23.07
C ALA A 705 -6.15 -2.54 -23.95
N LYS A 706 -7.24 -1.79 -24.22
CA LYS A 706 -8.32 -2.22 -25.12
C LYS A 706 -7.89 -2.27 -26.59
N GLN A 707 -6.86 -1.52 -26.95
CA GLN A 707 -6.25 -1.45 -28.27
C GLN A 707 -4.73 -1.43 -28.08
N PRO A 708 -3.94 -1.97 -29.04
CA PRO A 708 -2.49 -1.92 -28.94
C PRO A 708 -1.99 -0.49 -28.77
N LEU A 709 -1.07 -0.29 -27.80
CA LEU A 709 -0.41 0.98 -27.59
C LEU A 709 0.74 1.14 -28.59
N PRO A 710 0.87 2.31 -29.24
CA PRO A 710 1.70 2.46 -30.44
C PRO A 710 3.20 2.51 -30.19
N ALA A 711 3.66 2.89 -29.00
CA ALA A 711 5.08 3.16 -28.79
C ALA A 711 5.70 2.25 -27.72
N ALA A 712 7.04 2.16 -27.75
CA ALA A 712 7.86 1.45 -26.77
C ALA A 712 7.48 -0.02 -26.55
N SER A 713 7.32 -0.78 -27.66
CA SER A 713 7.22 -2.23 -27.59
C SER A 713 8.52 -2.78 -27.00
N LYS A 714 8.38 -3.45 -25.86
CA LYS A 714 9.47 -4.08 -25.12
C LYS A 714 9.00 -5.40 -24.56
N ASP A 715 9.83 -6.43 -24.68
CA ASP A 715 9.57 -7.70 -24.02
C ASP A 715 9.83 -7.54 -22.50
N TYR A 716 8.81 -7.68 -21.68
CA TYR A 716 9.02 -7.85 -20.24
C TYR A 716 9.42 -9.30 -19.96
N SER A 717 10.26 -9.49 -18.93
CA SER A 717 10.74 -10.83 -18.60
C SER A 717 9.59 -11.75 -18.19
N PRO A 718 9.50 -12.98 -18.76
CA PRO A 718 8.51 -13.96 -18.33
C PRO A 718 8.89 -14.69 -17.02
N LEU A 719 10.10 -14.52 -16.52
CA LEU A 719 10.63 -15.12 -15.30
C LEU A 719 11.30 -14.08 -14.43
N PRO A 720 11.31 -14.25 -13.10
CA PRO A 720 12.03 -13.35 -12.22
C PRO A 720 13.54 -13.40 -12.49
N PHE A 721 14.17 -12.24 -12.45
CA PHE A 721 15.64 -12.10 -12.54
C PHE A 721 16.14 -11.13 -11.48
N TYR A 722 17.29 -11.40 -10.93
CA TYR A 722 17.93 -10.51 -9.97
C TYR A 722 18.74 -9.42 -10.68
N MET A 723 18.58 -8.21 -10.19
CA MET A 723 19.39 -7.06 -10.58
C MET A 723 20.05 -6.48 -9.32
N GLU A 724 21.39 -6.46 -9.30
CA GLU A 724 22.12 -5.80 -8.20
C GLU A 724 21.71 -4.33 -8.11
N PRO A 725 21.36 -3.81 -6.93
CA PRO A 725 21.01 -2.41 -6.75
C PRO A 725 22.05 -1.46 -7.39
N HIS A 726 21.55 -0.41 -8.05
CA HIS A 726 22.42 0.57 -8.71
C HIS A 726 23.35 1.25 -7.71
N GLU A 727 22.84 1.56 -6.53
CA GLU A 727 23.64 1.97 -5.38
C GLU A 727 23.77 0.75 -4.44
N SER A 728 24.95 0.18 -4.37
CA SER A 728 25.20 -0.99 -3.53
C SER A 728 26.63 -1.00 -3.03
N PRO A 729 26.94 -1.79 -1.99
CA PRO A 729 28.31 -1.99 -1.51
C PRO A 729 29.29 -2.47 -2.58
N ASN A 730 28.77 -3.10 -3.63
CA ASN A 730 29.57 -3.62 -4.76
C ASN A 730 29.81 -2.59 -5.88
N ARG A 731 29.43 -1.33 -5.66
CA ARG A 731 29.55 -0.26 -6.63
C ARG A 731 30.52 0.83 -6.14
N PRO A 732 31.12 1.63 -7.06
CA PRO A 732 32.08 2.68 -6.71
C PRO A 732 31.53 3.71 -5.70
N ILE A 733 30.24 3.96 -5.69
CA ILE A 733 29.59 4.91 -4.79
C ILE A 733 29.79 4.54 -3.29
N ALA A 734 29.97 3.26 -2.99
CA ALA A 734 30.20 2.77 -1.63
C ALA A 734 31.52 3.27 -1.01
N LYS A 735 32.50 3.68 -1.84
CA LYS A 735 33.72 4.29 -1.32
C LYS A 735 33.46 5.60 -0.58
N LYS A 736 32.44 6.35 -1.03
CA LYS A 736 32.04 7.63 -0.43
C LYS A 736 30.90 7.48 0.59
N TYR A 737 29.96 6.59 0.30
CA TYR A 737 28.76 6.34 1.10
C TYR A 737 28.69 4.85 1.44
N PRO A 738 29.39 4.40 2.51
CA PRO A 738 29.67 2.98 2.72
C PRO A 738 28.50 2.17 3.32
N LEU A 739 27.44 2.82 3.81
CA LEU A 739 26.34 2.13 4.50
C LEU A 739 25.12 2.01 3.60
N VAL A 740 24.45 0.86 3.66
CA VAL A 740 23.19 0.62 2.97
C VAL A 740 22.04 1.17 3.81
N MET A 741 21.30 2.13 3.26
CA MET A 741 20.14 2.71 3.92
C MET A 741 18.87 1.93 3.62
N THR A 742 18.12 1.59 4.66
CA THR A 742 16.74 1.12 4.55
C THR A 742 15.81 1.96 5.43
N ASN A 743 14.52 1.81 5.20
CA ASN A 743 13.52 2.53 5.98
C ASN A 743 12.30 1.64 6.29
N GLY A 744 11.48 2.04 7.24
CA GLY A 744 10.34 1.26 7.62
C GLY A 744 9.30 2.01 8.43
N ARG A 745 8.40 1.26 9.04
CA ARG A 745 7.27 1.76 9.79
C ARG A 745 7.50 1.62 11.30
N LEU A 746 6.81 2.45 12.06
CA LEU A 746 6.62 2.32 13.50
C LEU A 746 5.14 1.97 13.82
N PRO A 747 4.87 1.31 14.95
CA PRO A 747 3.52 0.82 15.27
C PRO A 747 2.52 1.94 15.61
N ILE A 748 3.00 3.13 15.95
CA ILE A 748 2.18 4.29 16.37
C ILE A 748 1.89 5.29 15.24
N TYR A 749 2.53 5.13 14.08
CA TYR A 749 2.35 5.98 12.92
C TYR A 749 1.90 5.18 11.70
N HIS A 750 1.21 5.82 10.79
CA HIS A 750 0.80 5.21 9.53
C HIS A 750 1.14 6.13 8.36
N HIS A 751 2.08 5.73 7.53
CA HIS A 751 2.64 6.56 6.46
C HIS A 751 3.01 7.96 6.98
N GLY A 752 2.55 9.03 6.32
CA GLY A 752 2.74 10.41 6.76
C GLY A 752 1.73 10.91 7.79
N THR A 753 0.80 10.09 8.27
CA THR A 753 -0.23 10.51 9.22
C THR A 753 0.19 10.37 10.67
N LEU A 754 -0.44 11.12 11.57
CA LEU A 754 -0.25 11.09 13.03
C LEU A 754 1.11 11.62 13.52
N ARG A 755 1.97 12.17 12.66
CA ARG A 755 3.29 12.71 13.03
C ARG A 755 3.18 13.96 13.91
N ASN A 756 2.13 14.72 13.71
CA ASN A 756 1.79 15.93 14.46
C ASN A 756 0.88 15.66 15.66
N ASN A 757 0.50 14.42 15.92
CA ASN A 757 -0.38 14.04 17.02
C ASN A 757 0.40 13.98 18.33
N ALA A 758 -0.01 14.75 19.35
CA ALA A 758 0.66 14.84 20.65
C ALA A 758 0.82 13.46 21.32
N PHE A 759 -0.23 12.65 21.36
CA PHE A 759 -0.21 11.30 21.92
C PHE A 759 0.87 10.40 21.28
N SER A 760 0.97 10.42 19.96
CA SER A 760 1.98 9.62 19.25
C SER A 760 3.40 10.18 19.45
N ARG A 761 3.52 11.50 19.57
CA ARG A 761 4.82 12.18 19.77
C ARG A 761 5.37 11.98 21.18
N GLU A 762 4.54 11.83 22.19
CA GLU A 762 4.99 11.45 23.54
C GLU A 762 5.66 10.07 23.54
N ILE A 763 5.14 9.12 22.77
CA ILE A 763 5.70 7.76 22.67
C ILE A 763 7.00 7.75 21.84
N TYR A 764 7.04 8.51 20.75
CA TYR A 764 8.19 8.57 19.84
C TYR A 764 8.38 10.00 19.32
N PRO A 765 9.14 10.82 20.05
CA PRO A 765 9.21 12.26 19.83
C PRO A 765 10.09 12.66 18.63
N LEU A 766 11.13 11.89 18.31
CA LEU A 766 12.15 12.24 17.33
C LEU A 766 12.44 11.05 16.41
N PRO A 767 12.86 11.28 15.16
CA PRO A 767 13.27 10.22 14.29
C PRO A 767 14.58 9.60 14.77
N GLU A 768 14.70 8.30 14.68
CA GLU A 768 15.92 7.55 15.03
C GLU A 768 16.57 6.96 13.80
N VAL A 769 17.90 7.00 13.77
CA VAL A 769 18.69 6.15 12.87
C VAL A 769 19.28 4.99 13.67
N TRP A 770 18.94 3.77 13.29
CA TRP A 770 19.49 2.56 13.91
C TRP A 770 20.84 2.26 13.29
N VAL A 771 21.83 2.07 14.14
CA VAL A 771 23.22 1.85 13.76
C VAL A 771 23.76 0.64 14.53
N ASN A 772 24.40 -0.29 13.82
CA ASN A 772 25.04 -1.42 14.48
C ASN A 772 26.18 -0.95 15.39
N PRO A 773 26.44 -1.58 16.57
CA PRO A 773 27.50 -1.16 17.48
C PRO A 773 28.88 -1.05 16.81
N ALA A 774 29.24 -1.97 15.91
CA ALA A 774 30.51 -1.93 15.20
C ALA A 774 30.61 -0.73 14.25
N ASP A 775 29.50 -0.38 13.55
CA ASP A 775 29.43 0.79 12.68
C ASP A 775 29.41 2.09 13.51
N ALA A 776 28.71 2.10 14.65
CA ALA A 776 28.69 3.25 15.57
C ALA A 776 30.11 3.59 16.06
N GLN A 777 30.88 2.59 16.46
CA GLN A 777 32.28 2.76 16.82
C GLN A 777 33.12 3.24 15.64
N GLN A 778 32.96 2.64 14.46
CA GLN A 778 33.73 2.99 13.25
C GLN A 778 33.52 4.43 12.82
N TYR A 779 32.27 4.94 12.89
CA TYR A 779 31.90 6.28 12.43
C TYR A 779 31.82 7.34 13.56
N GLY A 780 32.22 6.98 14.79
CA GLY A 780 32.31 7.91 15.93
C GLY A 780 30.96 8.48 16.35
N VAL A 781 29.87 7.71 16.26
CA VAL A 781 28.55 8.07 16.74
C VAL A 781 28.16 7.23 17.94
N SER A 782 27.42 7.81 18.89
CA SER A 782 27.01 7.15 20.13
C SER A 782 25.50 7.20 20.31
N GLN A 783 25.00 6.35 21.24
CA GLN A 783 23.58 6.34 21.60
C GLN A 783 23.08 7.73 22.01
N GLY A 784 22.04 8.21 21.34
CA GLY A 784 21.42 9.51 21.62
C GLY A 784 22.07 10.71 20.92
N ASP A 785 23.17 10.51 20.22
CA ASP A 785 23.79 11.60 19.44
C ASP A 785 22.87 12.03 18.29
N TRP A 786 22.80 13.32 18.01
CA TRP A 786 22.33 13.77 16.71
C TRP A 786 23.34 13.33 15.65
N THR A 787 22.81 12.71 14.59
CA THR A 787 23.63 12.08 13.55
C THR A 787 23.21 12.59 12.20
N TRP A 788 24.18 13.07 11.42
CA TRP A 788 24.01 13.33 10.01
C TRP A 788 23.93 12.03 9.24
N ILE A 789 23.02 12.01 8.28
CA ILE A 789 22.89 10.95 7.26
C ILE A 789 22.89 11.67 5.93
N GLU A 790 23.81 11.31 5.05
CA GLU A 790 24.02 12.04 3.81
C GLU A 790 24.37 11.15 2.62
N ASN A 791 24.06 11.65 1.43
CA ASN A 791 24.53 11.14 0.16
C ASN A 791 24.63 12.32 -0.86
N ASP A 792 24.79 12.02 -2.14
CA ASP A 792 24.90 13.02 -3.22
C ASP A 792 23.62 13.83 -3.46
N ARG A 793 22.47 13.40 -2.93
CA ARG A 793 21.17 14.08 -3.08
C ARG A 793 20.85 15.03 -1.95
N GLY A 794 21.41 14.81 -0.78
CA GLY A 794 21.16 15.66 0.37
C GLY A 794 21.69 15.14 1.70
N LYS A 795 21.25 15.82 2.76
CA LYS A 795 21.72 15.59 4.13
C LYS A 795 20.60 15.83 5.12
N ILE A 796 20.37 14.89 6.03
CA ILE A 796 19.33 14.96 7.06
C ILE A 796 19.88 14.57 8.42
N ARG A 797 19.13 14.81 9.50
CA ARG A 797 19.54 14.46 10.87
C ARG A 797 18.49 13.59 11.57
N ALA A 798 18.99 12.64 12.36
CA ALA A 798 18.20 11.80 13.26
C ALA A 798 18.98 11.50 14.54
N ILE A 799 18.30 11.01 15.55
CA ILE A 799 18.95 10.55 16.80
C ILE A 799 19.56 9.16 16.56
N CYS A 800 20.82 8.99 16.91
CA CYS A 800 21.48 7.67 16.83
C CYS A 800 20.88 6.71 17.85
N ARG A 801 20.44 5.57 17.38
CA ARG A 801 20.09 4.41 18.19
C ARG A 801 21.07 3.29 17.90
N VAL A 802 21.98 3.04 18.83
CA VAL A 802 22.95 1.95 18.72
C VAL A 802 22.25 0.64 19.10
N THR A 803 22.24 -0.34 18.19
CA THR A 803 21.50 -1.60 18.39
C THR A 803 22.04 -2.72 17.50
N GLU A 804 22.11 -3.94 18.06
CA GLU A 804 22.36 -5.18 17.30
C GLU A 804 21.14 -5.61 16.47
N GLY A 805 20.01 -4.94 16.61
CA GLY A 805 18.80 -5.17 15.83
C GLY A 805 18.86 -4.73 14.36
N ILE A 806 20.02 -4.31 13.87
CA ILE A 806 20.33 -4.03 12.48
C ILE A 806 21.70 -4.64 12.13
N PRO A 807 21.89 -5.27 10.96
CA PRO A 807 23.17 -5.85 10.56
C PRO A 807 24.24 -4.77 10.39
N LYS A 808 25.52 -5.16 10.60
CA LYS A 808 26.67 -4.33 10.25
C LYS A 808 26.62 -3.92 8.77
N GLY A 809 26.91 -2.66 8.47
CA GLY A 809 26.88 -2.11 7.13
C GLY A 809 25.50 -1.65 6.66
N VAL A 810 24.46 -1.83 7.48
CA VAL A 810 23.09 -1.37 7.19
C VAL A 810 22.66 -0.35 8.24
N VAL A 811 22.03 0.74 7.81
CA VAL A 811 21.37 1.69 8.69
C VAL A 811 19.88 1.80 8.36
N TYR A 812 19.09 2.01 9.39
CA TYR A 812 17.64 2.12 9.27
C TYR A 812 17.15 3.43 9.83
N MET A 813 16.22 4.07 9.15
CA MET A 813 15.46 5.20 9.68
C MET A 813 13.98 5.00 9.40
N GLU A 814 13.11 5.51 10.25
CA GLU A 814 11.69 5.49 9.93
C GLU A 814 11.38 6.36 8.72
N ARG A 815 10.45 5.90 7.87
CA ARG A 815 9.99 6.64 6.70
C ARG A 815 8.91 7.68 7.06
N PHE A 816 8.75 8.67 6.22
CA PHE A 816 7.74 9.72 6.33
C PHE A 816 7.88 10.63 7.57
N TRP A 817 9.03 10.66 8.21
CA TRP A 817 9.23 11.65 9.26
C TRP A 817 9.29 13.03 8.65
N ASN A 818 8.30 13.83 8.99
CA ASN A 818 8.16 15.19 8.54
C ASN A 818 7.32 15.95 9.57
N PRO A 819 7.97 16.54 10.57
CA PRO A 819 7.26 17.21 11.64
C PRO A 819 6.77 18.59 11.18
N GLU A 820 5.59 18.64 10.60
CA GLU A 820 4.99 19.86 10.03
C GLU A 820 4.90 21.04 11.00
N THR A 821 5.30 20.86 12.24
CA THR A 821 5.26 21.88 13.30
C THR A 821 6.59 22.56 13.56
N LEU A 822 7.65 22.25 12.81
CA LEU A 822 8.91 22.97 12.91
C LEU A 822 8.77 24.46 12.52
N ASN A 823 9.42 25.34 13.27
CA ASN A 823 9.55 26.77 12.96
C ASN A 823 10.62 26.99 11.88
N THR A 824 10.49 26.32 10.75
CA THR A 824 11.32 26.50 9.56
C THR A 824 10.45 26.71 8.34
N PRO A 825 10.91 27.40 7.29
CA PRO A 825 10.14 27.53 6.05
C PRO A 825 9.79 26.20 5.40
N THR A 826 10.61 25.18 5.60
CA THR A 826 10.44 23.82 5.07
C THR A 826 9.54 22.94 5.92
N ARG A 827 9.16 23.38 7.12
CA ARG A 827 8.41 22.57 8.07
C ARG A 827 9.06 21.20 8.35
N GLY A 828 10.38 21.12 8.31
CA GLY A 828 11.19 19.94 8.65
C GLY A 828 11.39 18.91 7.54
N TRP A 829 10.80 19.08 6.37
CA TRP A 829 10.94 18.06 5.33
C TRP A 829 12.37 17.99 4.72
N LYS A 830 13.13 19.08 4.75
CA LYS A 830 14.56 19.07 4.33
C LYS A 830 15.48 18.58 5.45
N GLU A 831 15.08 18.73 6.70
CA GLU A 831 15.92 18.50 7.86
C GLU A 831 15.93 17.05 8.35
N MET A 832 14.79 16.32 8.22
CA MET A 832 14.64 15.00 8.85
C MET A 832 13.92 13.96 7.97
N ASN A 833 13.59 14.28 6.74
CA ASN A 833 12.85 13.36 5.89
C ASN A 833 13.80 12.47 5.06
N VAL A 834 13.73 11.17 5.25
CA VAL A 834 14.55 10.19 4.52
C VAL A 834 14.42 10.30 3.00
N ASN A 835 13.29 10.79 2.48
CA ASN A 835 13.10 10.95 1.04
C ASN A 835 13.93 12.07 0.39
N VAL A 836 14.60 12.90 1.16
CA VAL A 836 15.67 13.76 0.67
C VAL A 836 16.83 12.92 0.11
N LEU A 837 17.05 11.74 0.69
CA LEU A 837 18.16 10.84 0.35
C LEU A 837 17.79 9.75 -0.68
N THR A 838 16.52 9.52 -0.95
CA THR A 838 16.07 8.47 -1.88
C THR A 838 16.24 8.89 -3.33
N LYS A 839 16.15 7.93 -4.26
CA LYS A 839 16.45 8.14 -5.68
C LYS A 839 15.20 7.96 -6.54
N ASN A 840 14.88 8.95 -7.37
CA ASN A 840 13.77 8.92 -8.33
C ASN A 840 14.24 9.00 -9.79
N THR A 841 15.46 8.59 -10.05
CA THR A 841 16.05 8.48 -11.38
C THR A 841 16.37 7.02 -11.72
N PRO A 842 16.58 6.65 -12.97
CA PRO A 842 16.87 5.28 -13.38
C PRO A 842 18.00 4.61 -12.57
N PRO A 843 17.99 3.26 -12.45
CA PRO A 843 17.07 2.34 -13.12
C PRO A 843 15.70 2.31 -12.47
N PHE A 844 14.68 2.06 -13.29
CA PHE A 844 13.30 1.82 -12.87
C PHE A 844 12.91 0.38 -13.15
N ASN A 845 11.88 -0.14 -12.46
CA ASN A 845 11.24 -1.38 -12.89
C ASN A 845 10.63 -1.19 -14.29
N ASP A 846 10.92 -2.09 -15.20
CA ASP A 846 10.48 -1.99 -16.60
C ASP A 846 8.95 -2.06 -16.75
N VAL A 847 8.27 -2.72 -15.84
CA VAL A 847 6.82 -3.00 -15.94
C VAL A 847 5.97 -1.90 -15.33
N VAL A 848 6.37 -1.35 -14.17
CA VAL A 848 5.57 -0.40 -13.38
C VAL A 848 6.29 0.90 -13.01
N GLY A 849 7.56 1.07 -13.40
CA GLY A 849 8.32 2.29 -13.13
C GLY A 849 8.73 2.50 -11.68
N THR A 850 8.81 1.44 -10.88
CA THR A 850 9.29 1.53 -9.49
C THR A 850 10.73 2.02 -9.44
N TYR A 851 11.01 2.99 -8.57
CA TYR A 851 12.32 3.55 -8.32
C TYR A 851 12.85 3.18 -6.92
N THR A 852 14.08 3.59 -6.60
CA THR A 852 14.77 3.17 -5.37
C THR A 852 14.38 4.04 -4.18
N LEU A 853 13.56 3.49 -3.27
CA LEU A 853 13.25 4.10 -1.97
C LEU A 853 13.98 3.42 -0.81
N ARG A 854 14.60 2.27 -1.05
CA ARG A 854 15.35 1.45 -0.08
C ARG A 854 16.57 0.84 -0.75
N GLY A 855 17.56 0.42 0.03
CA GLY A 855 18.75 -0.21 -0.52
C GLY A 855 19.60 0.75 -1.34
N PHE A 856 19.81 1.97 -0.85
CA PHE A 856 20.70 2.98 -1.43
C PHE A 856 21.82 3.34 -0.44
N GLN A 857 22.88 3.96 -0.93
CA GLN A 857 24.07 4.22 -0.13
C GLN A 857 24.02 5.56 0.59
N VAL A 858 24.52 5.57 1.85
CA VAL A 858 24.68 6.77 2.68
C VAL A 858 25.99 6.73 3.49
N ALA A 859 26.41 7.89 3.99
CA ALA A 859 27.39 8.03 5.05
C ALA A 859 26.70 8.60 6.30
N ILE A 860 27.26 8.31 7.48
CA ILE A 860 26.83 8.89 8.75
C ILE A 860 27.99 9.60 9.43
N SER A 861 27.68 10.64 10.21
CA SER A 861 28.63 11.33 11.07
C SER A 861 27.93 12.03 12.22
N LYS A 862 28.62 12.28 13.32
CA LYS A 862 28.08 13.04 14.45
C LYS A 862 27.69 14.46 14.03
N ALA A 863 26.52 14.91 14.50
CA ALA A 863 26.08 16.29 14.35
C ALA A 863 26.15 17.01 15.71
N ASP A 864 26.57 18.28 15.69
CA ASP A 864 26.72 19.05 16.93
C ASP A 864 25.39 19.30 17.64
N LYS A 865 24.32 19.50 16.84
CA LYS A 865 22.97 19.75 17.35
C LYS A 865 21.90 19.21 16.40
N GLY A 866 20.68 19.05 16.94
CA GLY A 866 19.48 18.79 16.12
C GLY A 866 19.03 20.00 15.30
N PRO A 867 18.01 19.83 14.46
CA PRO A 867 17.37 20.95 13.76
C PRO A 867 16.75 21.93 14.77
N ASP A 868 16.77 23.23 14.44
CA ASP A 868 16.12 24.24 15.26
C ASP A 868 14.58 24.09 15.19
N GLY A 869 13.88 24.43 16.27
CA GLY A 869 12.43 24.39 16.34
C GLY A 869 11.81 22.97 16.33
N VAL A 870 12.59 21.95 16.68
CA VAL A 870 12.09 20.58 16.80
C VAL A 870 11.14 20.47 17.97
N TRP A 871 9.89 20.15 17.71
CA TRP A 871 8.91 19.88 18.73
C TRP A 871 9.21 18.56 19.45
N ARG A 872 9.41 18.62 20.76
CA ARG A 872 9.69 17.44 21.61
C ARG A 872 8.57 17.12 22.58
N LYS A 873 7.86 18.14 23.04
CA LYS A 873 6.78 18.04 24.04
C LYS A 873 5.52 18.68 23.49
N PRO A 874 4.35 18.31 24.00
CA PRO A 874 3.10 18.98 23.63
C PRO A 874 3.14 20.50 23.79
N GLU A 875 3.85 20.99 24.76
CA GLU A 875 3.99 22.45 25.06
C GLU A 875 4.78 23.18 23.98
N ASP A 876 5.70 22.48 23.30
CA ASP A 876 6.48 23.06 22.19
C ASP A 876 5.68 23.18 20.90
N PHE A 877 4.45 22.65 20.87
CA PHE A 877 3.61 22.60 19.67
C PHE A 877 3.15 24.00 19.26
N SER A 878 3.47 24.42 18.06
CA SER A 878 3.02 25.69 17.49
C SER A 878 1.88 25.48 16.50
N VAL A 879 0.76 26.15 16.77
CA VAL A 879 -0.36 26.23 15.83
C VAL A 879 -0.01 27.25 14.76
N TRP A 880 -0.08 26.83 13.49
CA TRP A 880 0.29 27.69 12.36
C TRP A 880 -0.82 27.88 11.32
N MET A 881 -2.03 27.38 11.64
CA MET A 881 -3.23 27.59 10.86
C MET A 881 -4.25 28.43 11.62
N PRO A 882 -5.13 29.16 10.96
CA PRO A 882 -6.21 29.91 11.63
C PRO A 882 -7.08 29.04 12.51
N GLN A 883 -7.52 29.57 13.67
CA GLN A 883 -8.25 28.85 14.72
C GLN A 883 -9.68 29.36 14.96
N ASP A 884 -10.14 30.35 14.24
CA ASP A 884 -11.35 31.14 14.45
C ASP A 884 -12.62 30.48 13.84
N ALA A 885 -12.75 29.18 13.94
CA ALA A 885 -13.89 28.45 13.40
C ALA A 885 -14.75 27.83 14.50
N GLU A 886 -16.05 27.97 14.37
CA GLU A 886 -17.05 27.29 15.18
C GLU A 886 -17.50 26.00 14.52
N PRO A 887 -17.97 25.01 15.27
CA PRO A 887 -18.63 23.82 14.71
C PRO A 887 -19.83 24.23 13.82
N THR A 888 -19.93 23.58 12.66
CA THR A 888 -21.01 23.86 11.70
C THR A 888 -21.76 22.59 11.33
N ALA A 889 -22.91 22.74 10.68
CA ALA A 889 -23.56 21.61 10.00
C ALA A 889 -22.70 21.09 8.83
N VAL A 890 -22.93 19.83 8.43
CA VAL A 890 -22.28 19.24 7.26
C VAL A 890 -22.58 20.11 6.04
N PRO A 891 -21.56 20.61 5.32
CA PRO A 891 -21.79 21.41 4.14
C PRO A 891 -22.54 20.63 3.05
N ALA A 892 -23.49 21.27 2.39
CA ALA A 892 -24.19 20.74 1.24
C ALA A 892 -23.53 21.21 -0.07
N TYR A 893 -23.87 20.55 -1.19
CA TYR A 893 -23.44 21.02 -2.51
C TYR A 893 -23.88 22.46 -2.72
N PRO A 894 -22.95 23.36 -3.08
CA PRO A 894 -23.26 24.77 -3.22
C PRO A 894 -24.27 25.03 -4.35
N LYS A 895 -25.21 25.94 -4.12
CA LYS A 895 -26.15 26.42 -5.15
C LYS A 895 -25.53 27.61 -5.86
N TYR A 896 -25.42 27.51 -7.16
CA TYR A 896 -24.98 28.62 -8.03
C TYR A 896 -26.19 29.23 -8.72
N GLY A 897 -26.29 30.57 -8.72
CA GLY A 897 -27.32 31.26 -9.48
C GLY A 897 -27.18 30.93 -10.97
N SER A 898 -28.32 30.94 -11.70
CA SER A 898 -28.27 30.82 -13.16
C SER A 898 -27.36 31.90 -13.71
N ASN A 899 -26.27 31.51 -14.37
CA ASN A 899 -25.47 32.43 -15.17
C ASN A 899 -26.40 32.94 -16.29
N LYS A 900 -27.00 34.12 -16.13
CA LYS A 900 -27.53 34.91 -17.24
C LYS A 900 -26.44 35.84 -17.76
#